data_5b98a94f47ea25bf62fa97d847a7531f
#
_entry.id   5b98a94f47ea25bf62fa97d847a7531f
#
_cell.length_a   1.000
_cell.length_b   1.000
_cell.length_c   1.000
_cell.angle_alpha   90.00
_cell.angle_beta   90.00
_cell.angle_gamma   90.00
#
_symmetry.space_group_name_H-M   'P 1'
#
loop_
_entity.id
_entity.type
_entity.pdbx_description
1 polymer ?
#
loop_
_entity_poly.entity_id
_entity_poly.type
_entity_poly.pdbx_seq_one_letter_code
_entity_poly.pdbx_strand_id
1 'polypeptide(L)'
;MNTFLEHVATDLLNKYGTDMAHITVVFPNKRAALFLNQALARLADGPVWSPVYITISDFFRQHSELTIADPIKSICDLYKSYIEVTGNTNETLDHFYGWGQLLLADFDDIDKNMANAHVVFSNINNLKELDDITYFTDDQKKELRRFFANFDDNPEGIRERFMALWAKLNDIYSNFKQRLRAQGLAYEGMLYREVVENQQIEIDSNHYVFVGFNVLQKVEQQLFKRFLKEERASFYWDYDYYYMQSTNEAGNYIRSWLDKFPNALPNDNNELYDNLGKGKNISIISAPTENMQARYITEWLKEDNRYKDGKRTAIVLCDEHLLQTVIHCIPNEVESLNVTTGYPLQQTLIASMVSQLLTLQMEGYSIQEQSFRLHYVNRVLRHPYGKYLIPEVAEIIEKLNKERQYYVKPGEGLPLSYYSSDRQNLPALVNWLSETIRFIGINGAADKDPLFEESVFRMYTLLTRLSELMANGDLEADKVIFRRLLTQLIASTSIPFHGEPAQGVQVMGVLETRNLDFDHVLVLSCNEGNMPKGIDDASFIPHLIRKAYNLTTIDNKVSIYSYYFHSLIQRAKDVTFLYNNSTQGSHTGEMSRFILQLMVEWNHPIHRLTLQAGQDPMCVEAKVVEKNEAVLRKLDEMSYFSPTAINTYITCKLKYYFKYIAGIKEADEIDVDDVDNRIFGNIFHTAAQLMYEKLLPREIITAKDIDKLLKTGKSTQSLTSGNADLTLDDIVDESFAQELFNQQPGTRKHPKLNGLQLINREVIIKYLHQLLRIDRRTTPLRVIGHEFPVKRPLTIKVNGLEKQIETGGRIDRLDEIHVDSDNARLRVVDYKTGSKVAESLKSVDEMFDPKYLEKKSDYTMQAMLYSLIEATNDMEHNPNHHAVSPALLFIQHAGSEDYTPVLSIDTEEITDVTVYEEDFLRKLTEILEEIYNPDIAFEPTSNPKNCEYCPYKQMCGR
;
A
#
# COMPACT_ATOMS: atom_id res chain seq x y z
N MET A 1 31.72 -24.68 -21.26
CA MET A 1 30.89 -25.89 -21.45
C MET A 1 29.92 -25.65 -22.55
N ASN A 2 29.66 -26.64 -23.40
CA ASN A 2 28.59 -26.50 -24.40
C ASN A 2 27.23 -26.62 -23.70
N THR A 3 26.31 -25.79 -24.09
CA THR A 3 24.94 -25.80 -23.57
C THR A 3 24.11 -26.93 -24.20
N PHE A 4 23.00 -27.33 -23.56
CA PHE A 4 22.09 -28.31 -24.14
C PHE A 4 21.65 -27.91 -25.56
N LEU A 5 21.29 -26.66 -25.77
CA LEU A 5 20.87 -26.17 -27.09
C LEU A 5 22.00 -26.15 -28.12
N GLU A 6 23.27 -26.01 -27.70
CA GLU A 6 24.42 -26.15 -28.59
C GLU A 6 24.64 -27.60 -29.06
N HIS A 7 24.43 -28.56 -28.18
CA HIS A 7 24.45 -29.98 -28.56
C HIS A 7 23.33 -30.33 -29.53
N VAL A 8 22.12 -29.77 -29.30
CA VAL A 8 20.99 -29.91 -30.25
C VAL A 8 21.32 -29.26 -31.58
N ALA A 9 21.86 -28.06 -31.59
CA ALA A 9 22.25 -27.34 -32.80
C ALA A 9 23.28 -28.10 -33.62
N THR A 10 24.31 -28.68 -32.97
CA THR A 10 25.35 -29.50 -33.60
C THR A 10 24.75 -30.75 -34.23
N ASP A 11 23.86 -31.46 -33.55
CA ASP A 11 23.23 -32.66 -34.09
C ASP A 11 22.28 -32.33 -35.26
N LEU A 12 21.53 -31.23 -35.21
CA LEU A 12 20.69 -30.76 -36.31
C LEU A 12 21.51 -30.41 -37.54
N LEU A 13 22.65 -29.67 -37.36
CA LEU A 13 23.55 -29.36 -38.46
C LEU A 13 24.17 -30.62 -39.06
N ASN A 14 24.52 -31.61 -38.26
CA ASN A 14 25.05 -32.86 -38.76
C ASN A 14 24.05 -33.73 -39.49
N LYS A 15 22.77 -33.70 -39.09
CA LYS A 15 21.70 -34.54 -39.70
C LYS A 15 21.10 -33.89 -40.94
N TYR A 16 20.88 -32.55 -40.92
CA TYR A 16 20.09 -31.85 -41.93
C TYR A 16 20.92 -30.82 -42.72
N GLY A 17 22.17 -30.57 -42.34
CA GLY A 17 23.00 -29.57 -43.00
C GLY A 17 22.53 -28.15 -42.70
N THR A 18 22.74 -27.25 -43.70
CA THR A 18 22.41 -25.83 -43.60
C THR A 18 20.99 -25.47 -44.09
N ASP A 19 20.25 -26.38 -44.72
CA ASP A 19 18.88 -26.16 -45.16
C ASP A 19 17.88 -26.89 -44.26
N MET A 20 17.33 -26.14 -43.30
CA MET A 20 16.37 -26.66 -42.33
C MET A 20 14.95 -26.10 -42.54
N ALA A 21 14.66 -25.50 -43.73
CA ALA A 21 13.35 -24.91 -44.02
C ALA A 21 12.16 -25.88 -43.89
N HIS A 22 12.45 -27.18 -44.07
CA HIS A 22 11.45 -28.27 -43.94
C HIS A 22 11.31 -28.86 -42.53
N ILE A 23 11.96 -28.22 -41.52
CA ILE A 23 11.96 -28.68 -40.14
C ILE A 23 11.17 -27.69 -39.27
N THR A 24 10.31 -28.20 -38.43
CA THR A 24 9.62 -27.43 -37.39
C THR A 24 10.13 -27.86 -36.03
N VAL A 25 10.80 -26.92 -35.31
CA VAL A 25 11.26 -27.15 -33.96
C VAL A 25 10.20 -26.67 -32.97
N VAL A 26 9.77 -27.58 -32.12
CA VAL A 26 8.73 -27.34 -31.13
C VAL A 26 9.31 -27.26 -29.75
N PHE A 27 9.06 -26.16 -29.04
CA PHE A 27 9.51 -25.92 -27.67
C PHE A 27 8.34 -25.82 -26.68
N PRO A 28 8.58 -26.03 -25.39
CA PRO A 28 7.60 -25.71 -24.36
C PRO A 28 7.49 -24.19 -24.11
N ASN A 29 8.49 -23.38 -24.51
CA ASN A 29 8.48 -21.91 -24.42
C ASN A 29 9.17 -21.24 -25.61
N LYS A 30 8.81 -19.98 -25.92
CA LYS A 30 9.34 -19.25 -27.09
C LYS A 30 10.82 -18.87 -26.97
N ARG A 31 11.38 -18.73 -25.75
CA ARG A 31 12.71 -18.18 -25.55
C ARG A 31 13.82 -19.11 -25.99
N ALA A 32 13.69 -20.40 -25.74
CA ALA A 32 14.67 -21.39 -26.16
C ALA A 32 14.96 -21.35 -27.67
N ALA A 33 13.96 -20.98 -28.49
CA ALA A 33 14.11 -20.81 -29.94
C ALA A 33 15.19 -19.78 -30.30
N LEU A 34 15.26 -18.65 -29.59
CA LEU A 34 16.27 -17.62 -29.84
C LEU A 34 17.67 -18.09 -29.56
N PHE A 35 17.87 -18.81 -28.47
CA PHE A 35 19.17 -19.37 -28.10
C PHE A 35 19.59 -20.49 -29.05
N LEU A 36 18.66 -21.35 -29.48
CA LEU A 36 18.95 -22.37 -30.50
C LEU A 36 19.34 -21.71 -31.84
N ASN A 37 18.61 -20.67 -32.27
CA ASN A 37 18.91 -19.96 -33.50
C ASN A 37 20.30 -19.29 -33.47
N GLN A 38 20.68 -18.68 -32.34
CA GLN A 38 22.03 -18.16 -32.11
C GLN A 38 23.10 -19.25 -32.14
N ALA A 39 22.81 -20.43 -31.54
CA ALA A 39 23.73 -21.55 -31.55
C ALA A 39 23.94 -22.09 -32.99
N LEU A 40 22.86 -22.25 -33.78
CA LEU A 40 22.94 -22.64 -35.19
C LEU A 40 23.75 -21.64 -36.00
N ALA A 41 23.49 -20.34 -35.87
CA ALA A 41 24.21 -19.29 -36.58
C ALA A 41 25.72 -19.25 -36.26
N ARG A 42 26.08 -19.58 -35.00
CA ARG A 42 27.48 -19.60 -34.52
C ARG A 42 28.24 -20.85 -34.95
N LEU A 43 27.56 -22.00 -34.98
CA LEU A 43 28.17 -23.29 -35.24
C LEU A 43 28.24 -23.67 -36.72
N ALA A 44 27.46 -23.05 -37.55
CA ALA A 44 27.44 -23.28 -38.99
C ALA A 44 28.61 -22.61 -39.71
N ASP A 45 29.22 -23.31 -40.69
CA ASP A 45 30.31 -22.81 -41.52
C ASP A 45 29.84 -21.81 -42.62
N GLY A 46 28.56 -21.48 -42.67
CA GLY A 46 27.98 -20.60 -43.69
C GLY A 46 26.53 -20.21 -43.42
N PRO A 47 25.83 -19.57 -44.38
CA PRO A 47 24.45 -19.19 -44.21
C PRO A 47 23.55 -20.42 -43.98
N VAL A 48 22.64 -20.31 -43.02
CA VAL A 48 21.66 -21.36 -42.64
C VAL A 48 20.26 -20.89 -42.94
N TRP A 49 19.50 -21.71 -43.64
CA TRP A 49 18.04 -21.58 -43.65
C TRP A 49 17.48 -22.11 -42.33
N SER A 50 17.04 -21.18 -41.49
CA SER A 50 16.53 -21.49 -40.16
C SER A 50 15.31 -22.41 -40.20
N PRO A 51 15.18 -23.38 -39.29
CA PRO A 51 13.92 -24.10 -39.10
C PRO A 51 12.82 -23.16 -38.64
N VAL A 52 11.56 -23.60 -38.75
CA VAL A 52 10.41 -22.92 -38.20
C VAL A 52 10.38 -23.21 -36.70
N TYR A 53 10.25 -22.16 -35.87
CA TYR A 53 10.15 -22.31 -34.41
C TYR A 53 8.76 -22.01 -33.92
N ILE A 54 8.16 -22.96 -33.21
CA ILE A 54 6.83 -22.81 -32.61
C ILE A 54 6.84 -23.34 -31.17
N THR A 55 5.88 -22.90 -30.37
CA THR A 55 5.60 -23.58 -29.11
C THR A 55 4.55 -24.69 -29.33
N ILE A 56 4.47 -25.60 -28.37
CA ILE A 56 3.41 -26.64 -28.42
C ILE A 56 2.01 -26.03 -28.40
N SER A 57 1.82 -24.92 -27.70
CA SER A 57 0.56 -24.15 -27.69
C SER A 57 0.26 -23.54 -29.07
N ASP A 58 1.27 -22.95 -29.72
CA ASP A 58 1.10 -22.41 -31.08
C ASP A 58 0.78 -23.51 -32.06
N PHE A 59 1.38 -24.72 -31.92
CA PHE A 59 1.05 -25.88 -32.73
C PHE A 59 -0.45 -26.22 -32.67
N PHE A 60 -0.99 -26.38 -31.44
CA PHE A 60 -2.40 -26.71 -31.27
C PHE A 60 -3.34 -25.63 -31.81
N ARG A 61 -3.01 -24.35 -31.59
CA ARG A 61 -3.80 -23.20 -32.08
C ARG A 61 -3.83 -23.12 -33.60
N GLN A 62 -2.72 -23.41 -34.26
CA GLN A 62 -2.63 -23.39 -35.73
C GLN A 62 -3.47 -24.50 -36.40
N HIS A 63 -3.72 -25.61 -35.70
CA HIS A 63 -4.43 -26.77 -36.21
C HIS A 63 -5.85 -26.89 -35.64
N SER A 64 -6.42 -25.84 -35.07
CA SER A 64 -7.79 -25.81 -34.57
C SER A 64 -8.63 -24.82 -35.33
N GLU A 65 -9.91 -25.16 -35.57
CA GLU A 65 -10.93 -24.24 -36.10
C GLU A 65 -11.45 -23.28 -35.00
N LEU A 66 -11.24 -23.65 -33.72
CA LEU A 66 -11.64 -22.82 -32.57
C LEU A 66 -10.54 -21.84 -32.16
N THR A 67 -10.95 -20.70 -31.68
CA THR A 67 -10.05 -19.69 -31.11
C THR A 67 -10.07 -19.73 -29.58
N ILE A 68 -8.93 -19.42 -28.94
CA ILE A 68 -8.88 -19.35 -27.48
C ILE A 68 -9.75 -18.18 -27.00
N ALA A 69 -10.71 -18.50 -26.15
CA ALA A 69 -11.58 -17.52 -25.53
C ALA A 69 -10.79 -16.59 -24.59
N ASP A 70 -11.21 -15.34 -24.54
CA ASP A 70 -10.75 -14.41 -23.53
C ASP A 70 -10.91 -14.98 -22.10
N PRO A 71 -9.91 -14.94 -21.21
CA PRO A 71 -10.01 -15.50 -19.85
C PRO A 71 -11.18 -14.94 -19.05
N ILE A 72 -11.45 -13.62 -19.13
CA ILE A 72 -12.57 -12.99 -18.41
C ILE A 72 -13.90 -13.48 -18.98
N LYS A 73 -14.00 -13.49 -20.32
CA LYS A 73 -15.17 -14.00 -21.01
C LYS A 73 -15.44 -15.47 -20.67
N SER A 74 -14.38 -16.28 -20.62
CA SER A 74 -14.50 -17.70 -20.26
C SER A 74 -15.14 -17.89 -18.88
N ILE A 75 -14.73 -17.07 -17.88
CA ILE A 75 -15.35 -17.11 -16.55
C ILE A 75 -16.79 -16.60 -16.57
N CYS A 76 -17.10 -15.56 -17.35
CA CYS A 76 -18.47 -15.08 -17.52
C CYS A 76 -19.38 -16.13 -18.18
N ASP A 77 -18.91 -16.83 -19.23
CA ASP A 77 -19.64 -17.90 -19.88
C ASP A 77 -19.80 -19.13 -18.96
N LEU A 78 -18.78 -19.44 -18.16
CA LEU A 78 -18.86 -20.50 -17.16
C LEU A 78 -19.88 -20.14 -16.07
N TYR A 79 -19.90 -18.88 -15.61
CA TYR A 79 -20.91 -18.38 -14.68
C TYR A 79 -22.33 -18.49 -15.23
N LYS A 80 -22.55 -18.09 -16.49
CA LYS A 80 -23.85 -18.26 -17.17
C LYS A 80 -24.27 -19.74 -17.21
N SER A 81 -23.33 -20.64 -17.52
CA SER A 81 -23.57 -22.09 -17.52
C SER A 81 -23.88 -22.63 -16.14
N TYR A 82 -23.18 -22.11 -15.11
CA TYR A 82 -23.44 -22.45 -13.71
C TYR A 82 -24.88 -22.05 -13.29
N ILE A 83 -25.27 -20.80 -13.53
CA ILE A 83 -26.63 -20.32 -13.20
C ILE A 83 -27.71 -21.13 -13.94
N GLU A 84 -27.50 -21.40 -15.23
CA GLU A 84 -28.45 -22.15 -16.05
C GLU A 84 -28.69 -23.59 -15.53
N VAL A 85 -27.59 -24.27 -15.16
CA VAL A 85 -27.66 -25.67 -14.70
C VAL A 85 -28.10 -25.77 -13.24
N THR A 86 -27.67 -24.87 -12.40
CA THR A 86 -27.97 -24.94 -10.94
C THR A 86 -29.27 -24.26 -10.58
N GLY A 87 -29.71 -23.24 -11.31
CA GLY A 87 -30.83 -22.36 -10.98
C GLY A 87 -30.53 -21.40 -9.83
N ASN A 88 -29.28 -21.31 -9.37
CA ASN A 88 -28.87 -20.47 -8.23
C ASN A 88 -28.59 -19.02 -8.67
N THR A 89 -29.63 -18.20 -8.73
CA THR A 89 -29.53 -16.79 -9.08
C THR A 89 -29.01 -15.88 -7.97
N ASN A 90 -28.81 -16.40 -6.76
CA ASN A 90 -28.28 -15.64 -5.64
C ASN A 90 -26.76 -15.52 -5.65
N GLU A 91 -26.07 -16.37 -6.42
CA GLU A 91 -24.62 -16.28 -6.61
C GLU A 91 -24.29 -15.06 -7.47
N THR A 92 -23.31 -14.27 -7.06
CA THR A 92 -22.86 -13.09 -7.80
C THR A 92 -21.56 -13.38 -8.56
N LEU A 93 -21.33 -12.68 -9.65
CA LEU A 93 -20.15 -12.92 -10.49
C LEU A 93 -18.82 -12.71 -9.75
N ASP A 94 -18.75 -11.74 -8.83
CA ASP A 94 -17.53 -11.48 -8.05
C ASP A 94 -17.20 -12.62 -7.07
N HIS A 95 -18.21 -13.20 -6.42
CA HIS A 95 -18.04 -14.41 -5.63
C HIS A 95 -17.69 -15.61 -6.50
N PHE A 96 -18.37 -15.77 -7.62
CA PHE A 96 -18.10 -16.86 -8.56
C PHE A 96 -16.71 -16.77 -9.18
N TYR A 97 -16.18 -15.58 -9.43
CA TYR A 97 -14.98 -15.38 -10.26
C TYR A 97 -13.77 -16.16 -9.74
N GLY A 98 -13.48 -16.09 -8.43
CA GLY A 98 -12.34 -16.79 -7.83
C GLY A 98 -12.43 -18.31 -7.92
N TRP A 99 -13.54 -18.89 -7.51
CA TRP A 99 -13.72 -20.34 -7.60
C TRP A 99 -14.08 -20.82 -9.02
N GLY A 100 -14.65 -19.95 -9.85
CA GLY A 100 -14.83 -20.22 -11.28
C GLY A 100 -13.51 -20.40 -12.01
N GLN A 101 -12.46 -19.66 -11.64
CA GLN A 101 -11.11 -19.89 -12.16
C GLN A 101 -10.57 -21.28 -11.78
N LEU A 102 -10.81 -21.73 -10.54
CA LEU A 102 -10.42 -23.07 -10.10
C LEU A 102 -11.16 -24.15 -10.88
N LEU A 103 -12.46 -23.97 -11.08
CA LEU A 103 -13.30 -24.90 -11.84
C LEU A 103 -12.87 -24.97 -13.31
N LEU A 104 -12.56 -23.83 -13.92
CA LEU A 104 -12.04 -23.78 -15.28
C LEU A 104 -10.69 -24.50 -15.39
N ALA A 105 -9.81 -24.34 -14.41
CA ALA A 105 -8.53 -25.04 -14.35
C ALA A 105 -8.70 -26.56 -14.22
N ASP A 106 -9.69 -27.01 -13.43
CA ASP A 106 -10.03 -28.43 -13.33
C ASP A 106 -10.60 -29.01 -14.65
N PHE A 107 -11.44 -28.26 -15.35
CA PHE A 107 -11.95 -28.62 -16.66
C PHE A 107 -10.84 -28.68 -17.71
N ASP A 108 -9.91 -27.72 -17.67
CA ASP A 108 -8.74 -27.68 -18.53
C ASP A 108 -7.83 -28.91 -18.31
N ASP A 109 -7.62 -29.28 -17.05
CA ASP A 109 -6.80 -30.45 -16.68
C ASP A 109 -7.47 -31.78 -17.11
N ILE A 110 -8.80 -31.89 -16.97
CA ILE A 110 -9.59 -33.02 -17.48
C ILE A 110 -9.38 -33.21 -18.99
N ASP A 111 -9.49 -32.14 -19.77
CA ASP A 111 -9.37 -32.20 -21.22
C ASP A 111 -7.90 -32.45 -21.64
N LYS A 112 -6.95 -31.79 -21.08
CA LYS A 112 -5.52 -31.99 -21.36
C LYS A 112 -5.05 -33.40 -21.04
N ASN A 113 -5.66 -34.03 -20.02
CA ASN A 113 -5.37 -35.43 -19.67
C ASN A 113 -6.35 -36.41 -20.33
N MET A 114 -7.22 -35.95 -21.23
CA MET A 114 -8.19 -36.80 -21.96
C MET A 114 -9.04 -37.69 -21.04
N ALA A 115 -9.33 -37.20 -19.82
CA ALA A 115 -10.14 -37.94 -18.88
C ALA A 115 -11.64 -37.82 -19.25
N ASN A 116 -12.42 -38.82 -18.85
CA ASN A 116 -13.85 -38.80 -19.05
C ASN A 116 -14.52 -38.03 -17.90
N ALA A 117 -14.99 -36.81 -18.20
CA ALA A 117 -15.58 -35.92 -17.18
C ALA A 117 -16.79 -36.58 -16.49
N HIS A 118 -17.64 -37.28 -17.19
CA HIS A 118 -18.80 -37.98 -16.62
C HIS A 118 -18.35 -39.01 -15.56
N VAL A 119 -17.28 -39.77 -15.85
CA VAL A 119 -16.76 -40.78 -14.92
C VAL A 119 -16.05 -40.11 -13.72
N VAL A 120 -15.30 -39.05 -13.95
CA VAL A 120 -14.62 -38.29 -12.90
C VAL A 120 -15.64 -37.73 -11.91
N PHE A 121 -16.74 -37.12 -12.39
CA PHE A 121 -17.72 -36.45 -11.54
C PHE A 121 -18.79 -37.40 -10.97
N SER A 122 -18.95 -38.63 -11.48
CA SER A 122 -19.94 -39.59 -10.96
C SER A 122 -19.44 -40.42 -9.77
N ASN A 123 -18.16 -40.45 -9.50
CA ASN A 123 -17.56 -41.40 -8.55
C ASN A 123 -17.50 -40.94 -7.06
N ILE A 124 -17.89 -39.76 -6.70
CA ILE A 124 -17.82 -39.26 -5.31
C ILE A 124 -18.79 -39.99 -4.36
N ASN A 125 -19.89 -40.53 -4.83
CA ASN A 125 -20.88 -41.20 -4.00
C ASN A 125 -20.32 -42.43 -3.26
N ASN A 126 -19.11 -42.92 -3.63
CA ASN A 126 -18.49 -44.11 -3.04
C ASN A 126 -17.30 -43.79 -2.14
N LEU A 127 -16.90 -42.54 -1.97
CA LEU A 127 -15.69 -42.18 -1.21
C LEU A 127 -16.04 -41.81 0.23
N LYS A 128 -15.73 -42.72 1.17
CA LYS A 128 -15.74 -42.48 2.62
C LYS A 128 -14.85 -41.28 3.06
N GLU A 129 -14.05 -40.77 2.18
CA GLU A 129 -13.05 -39.71 2.46
C GLU A 129 -13.66 -38.30 2.55
N LEU A 130 -14.88 -38.10 2.10
CA LEU A 130 -15.61 -36.84 2.34
C LEU A 130 -16.10 -36.71 3.78
N ASP A 131 -15.98 -37.77 4.61
CA ASP A 131 -16.31 -37.71 6.04
C ASP A 131 -15.25 -36.94 6.84
N ASP A 132 -14.05 -36.75 6.29
CA ASP A 132 -12.97 -36.07 6.98
C ASP A 132 -12.70 -34.68 6.34
N ILE A 133 -13.32 -33.65 6.93
CA ILE A 133 -13.10 -32.22 6.54
C ILE A 133 -11.62 -31.80 6.75
N THR A 134 -10.80 -32.63 7.37
CA THR A 134 -9.35 -32.42 7.53
C THR A 134 -8.61 -32.44 6.18
N TYR A 135 -9.25 -32.89 5.13
CA TYR A 135 -8.70 -33.02 3.78
C TYR A 135 -8.46 -31.66 3.05
N PHE A 136 -9.14 -30.62 3.45
CA PHE A 136 -8.93 -29.30 2.88
C PHE A 136 -7.93 -28.51 3.74
N THR A 137 -7.00 -27.82 3.11
CA THR A 137 -6.16 -26.84 3.81
C THR A 137 -7.03 -25.74 4.45
N ASP A 138 -6.51 -25.05 5.45
CA ASP A 138 -7.26 -23.97 6.12
C ASP A 138 -7.64 -22.84 5.16
N ASP A 139 -6.85 -22.57 4.14
CA ASP A 139 -7.17 -21.60 3.08
C ASP A 139 -8.25 -22.15 2.13
N GLN A 140 -8.22 -23.40 1.78
CA GLN A 140 -9.28 -24.06 1.01
C GLN A 140 -10.59 -24.08 1.80
N LYS A 141 -10.55 -24.35 3.10
CA LYS A 141 -11.72 -24.24 4.00
C LYS A 141 -12.23 -22.80 4.06
N LYS A 142 -11.34 -21.81 4.03
CA LYS A 142 -11.69 -20.39 4.07
C LYS A 142 -12.35 -19.93 2.75
N GLU A 143 -11.85 -20.39 1.61
CA GLU A 143 -12.47 -20.12 0.31
C GLU A 143 -13.79 -20.88 0.13
N LEU A 144 -13.86 -22.14 0.54
CA LEU A 144 -15.12 -22.89 0.60
C LEU A 144 -16.13 -22.24 1.58
N ARG A 145 -15.67 -21.77 2.74
CA ARG A 145 -16.52 -21.01 3.65
C ARG A 145 -16.96 -19.67 3.06
N ARG A 146 -16.12 -18.97 2.30
CA ARG A 146 -16.51 -17.76 1.57
C ARG A 146 -17.51 -18.07 0.47
N PHE A 147 -17.30 -19.14 -0.27
CA PHE A 147 -18.25 -19.62 -1.28
C PHE A 147 -19.62 -19.97 -0.69
N PHE A 148 -19.61 -20.61 0.49
CA PHE A 148 -20.83 -20.97 1.21
C PHE A 148 -21.24 -19.96 2.31
N ALA A 149 -20.57 -18.81 2.47
CA ALA A 149 -20.78 -17.84 3.55
C ALA A 149 -22.14 -17.14 3.55
N ASN A 150 -22.89 -17.24 2.47
CA ASN A 150 -24.31 -16.87 2.46
C ASN A 150 -25.22 -17.93 3.06
N PHE A 151 -24.64 -18.94 3.74
CA PHE A 151 -25.31 -20.11 4.24
C PHE A 151 -24.82 -20.46 5.63
N ASP A 152 -25.70 -20.83 6.51
CA ASP A 152 -25.51 -21.17 7.93
C ASP A 152 -24.17 -21.89 8.24
N ASP A 153 -23.56 -21.53 9.38
CA ASP A 153 -22.28 -22.04 9.91
C ASP A 153 -22.27 -23.56 10.27
N ASN A 154 -23.22 -24.34 9.77
CA ASN A 154 -23.32 -25.77 10.05
C ASN A 154 -22.44 -26.60 9.09
N PRO A 155 -21.41 -27.34 9.59
CA PRO A 155 -20.53 -28.18 8.77
C PRO A 155 -21.28 -29.23 7.92
N GLU A 156 -22.40 -29.77 8.39
CA GLU A 156 -23.21 -30.73 7.66
C GLU A 156 -23.88 -30.09 6.43
N GLY A 157 -24.31 -28.84 6.53
CA GLY A 157 -24.89 -28.09 5.42
C GLY A 157 -23.87 -27.74 4.30
N ILE A 158 -22.60 -27.53 4.62
CA ILE A 158 -21.52 -27.28 3.64
C ILE A 158 -21.28 -28.54 2.81
N ARG A 159 -21.27 -29.71 3.43
CA ARG A 159 -21.08 -31.01 2.77
C ARG A 159 -22.21 -31.32 1.79
N GLU A 160 -23.45 -31.18 2.23
CA GLU A 160 -24.62 -31.47 1.39
C GLU A 160 -24.63 -30.60 0.12
N ARG A 161 -24.20 -29.35 0.24
CA ARG A 161 -24.15 -28.39 -0.86
C ARG A 161 -23.00 -28.66 -1.82
N PHE A 162 -21.83 -29.01 -1.29
CA PHE A 162 -20.72 -29.45 -2.11
C PHE A 162 -21.12 -30.67 -2.95
N MET A 163 -21.82 -31.64 -2.34
CA MET A 163 -22.31 -32.83 -3.04
C MET A 163 -23.37 -32.48 -4.08
N ALA A 164 -24.27 -31.53 -3.77
CA ALA A 164 -25.27 -31.06 -4.72
C ALA A 164 -24.66 -30.34 -5.93
N LEU A 165 -23.61 -29.53 -5.70
CA LEU A 165 -22.83 -28.91 -6.76
C LEU A 165 -22.05 -29.96 -7.56
N TRP A 166 -21.40 -30.89 -6.86
CA TRP A 166 -20.61 -31.94 -7.51
C TRP A 166 -21.43 -32.77 -8.48
N ALA A 167 -22.63 -33.11 -8.10
CA ALA A 167 -23.56 -33.88 -8.95
C ALA A 167 -23.91 -33.14 -10.25
N LYS A 168 -23.79 -31.80 -10.28
CA LYS A 168 -24.07 -30.95 -11.43
C LYS A 168 -22.83 -30.57 -12.25
N LEU A 169 -21.61 -30.86 -11.77
CA LEU A 169 -20.37 -30.42 -12.43
C LEU A 169 -20.22 -30.96 -13.85
N ASN A 170 -20.65 -32.22 -14.11
CA ASN A 170 -20.63 -32.77 -15.46
C ASN A 170 -21.55 -32.01 -16.40
N ASP A 171 -22.73 -31.60 -15.93
CA ASP A 171 -23.70 -30.88 -16.76
C ASP A 171 -23.24 -29.44 -17.00
N ILE A 172 -22.62 -28.79 -15.99
CA ILE A 172 -21.97 -27.49 -16.10
C ILE A 172 -20.82 -27.54 -17.13
N TYR A 173 -19.94 -28.55 -17.04
CA TYR A 173 -18.86 -28.78 -18.00
C TYR A 173 -19.36 -28.93 -19.42
N SER A 174 -20.41 -29.75 -19.63
CA SER A 174 -21.00 -30.02 -20.94
C SER A 174 -21.68 -28.78 -21.51
N ASN A 175 -22.49 -28.08 -20.72
CA ASN A 175 -23.16 -26.84 -21.12
C ASN A 175 -22.13 -25.76 -21.49
N PHE A 176 -21.08 -25.59 -20.67
CA PHE A 176 -20.02 -24.62 -20.89
C PHE A 176 -19.27 -24.88 -22.22
N LYS A 177 -18.87 -26.14 -22.50
CA LYS A 177 -18.22 -26.51 -23.76
C LYS A 177 -19.15 -26.27 -24.97
N GLN A 178 -20.43 -26.57 -24.85
CA GLN A 178 -21.40 -26.32 -25.93
C GLN A 178 -21.54 -24.80 -26.15
N ARG A 179 -21.62 -24.01 -25.11
CA ARG A 179 -21.72 -22.54 -25.18
C ARG A 179 -20.50 -21.92 -25.86
N LEU A 180 -19.30 -22.33 -25.51
CA LEU A 180 -18.08 -21.86 -26.15
C LEU A 180 -18.04 -22.30 -27.64
N ARG A 181 -18.31 -23.55 -27.92
CA ARG A 181 -18.27 -24.07 -29.28
C ARG A 181 -19.27 -23.36 -30.20
N ALA A 182 -20.46 -23.02 -29.72
CA ALA A 182 -21.44 -22.24 -30.46
C ALA A 182 -20.94 -20.84 -30.85
N GLN A 183 -19.96 -20.32 -30.14
CA GLN A 183 -19.30 -19.03 -30.41
C GLN A 183 -18.01 -19.18 -31.23
N GLY A 184 -17.59 -20.39 -31.60
CA GLY A 184 -16.29 -20.65 -32.22
C GLY A 184 -15.10 -20.51 -31.26
N LEU A 185 -15.37 -20.60 -29.96
CA LEU A 185 -14.40 -20.40 -28.89
C LEU A 185 -14.11 -21.71 -28.16
N ALA A 186 -12.93 -21.74 -27.49
CA ALA A 186 -12.52 -22.81 -26.58
C ALA A 186 -11.57 -22.30 -25.51
N TYR A 187 -11.52 -22.99 -24.34
CA TYR A 187 -10.36 -22.88 -23.46
C TYR A 187 -9.26 -23.85 -23.94
N GLU A 188 -8.07 -23.71 -23.40
CA GLU A 188 -6.87 -24.35 -23.96
C GLU A 188 -6.97 -25.88 -24.03
N GLY A 189 -7.34 -26.54 -22.93
CA GLY A 189 -7.50 -28.02 -22.89
C GLY A 189 -8.58 -28.53 -23.83
N MET A 190 -9.70 -27.81 -23.93
CA MET A 190 -10.76 -28.15 -24.88
C MET A 190 -10.25 -28.14 -26.33
N LEU A 191 -9.50 -27.10 -26.70
CA LEU A 191 -8.90 -26.95 -28.02
C LEU A 191 -7.89 -28.07 -28.32
N TYR A 192 -6.97 -28.33 -27.35
CA TYR A 192 -5.95 -29.36 -27.51
C TYR A 192 -6.57 -30.75 -27.71
N ARG A 193 -7.57 -31.10 -26.90
CA ARG A 193 -8.29 -32.37 -26.99
C ARG A 193 -8.97 -32.53 -28.34
N GLU A 194 -9.62 -31.49 -28.84
CA GLU A 194 -10.30 -31.52 -30.14
C GLU A 194 -9.33 -31.76 -31.29
N VAL A 195 -8.16 -31.10 -31.29
CA VAL A 195 -7.11 -31.28 -32.28
C VAL A 195 -6.60 -32.73 -32.30
N VAL A 196 -6.44 -33.34 -31.14
CA VAL A 196 -5.94 -34.74 -31.05
C VAL A 196 -6.99 -35.77 -31.37
N GLU A 197 -8.26 -35.55 -30.99
CA GLU A 197 -9.38 -36.45 -31.28
C GLU A 197 -9.80 -36.41 -32.74
N ASN A 198 -9.63 -35.28 -33.42
CA ASN A 198 -9.95 -35.12 -34.85
C ASN A 198 -8.81 -35.64 -35.74
N GLN A 199 -8.93 -36.91 -36.17
CA GLN A 199 -7.94 -37.54 -37.01
C GLN A 199 -7.89 -37.00 -38.47
N GLN A 200 -8.86 -36.15 -38.86
CA GLN A 200 -8.93 -35.57 -40.21
C GLN A 200 -8.16 -34.25 -40.35
N ILE A 201 -7.55 -33.76 -39.25
CA ILE A 201 -6.76 -32.56 -39.34
C ILE A 201 -5.50 -32.81 -40.16
N GLU A 202 -5.39 -32.09 -41.29
CA GLU A 202 -4.18 -32.08 -42.11
C GLU A 202 -3.06 -31.35 -41.39
N ILE A 203 -1.97 -32.06 -41.08
CA ILE A 203 -0.73 -31.53 -40.58
C ILE A 203 0.26 -31.49 -41.74
N ASP A 204 0.98 -30.39 -41.90
CA ASP A 204 1.96 -30.22 -42.95
C ASP A 204 3.00 -31.37 -42.98
N SER A 205 3.73 -31.47 -44.08
CA SER A 205 4.69 -32.59 -44.27
C SER A 205 6.05 -32.41 -43.61
N ASN A 206 6.20 -31.39 -42.76
CA ASN A 206 7.45 -31.08 -42.06
C ASN A 206 7.88 -32.18 -41.08
N HIS A 207 9.20 -32.29 -40.86
CA HIS A 207 9.74 -33.08 -39.75
C HIS A 207 9.68 -32.26 -38.47
N TYR A 208 9.10 -32.81 -37.43
CA TYR A 208 8.91 -32.14 -36.12
C TYR A 208 10.01 -32.54 -35.14
N VAL A 209 10.68 -31.52 -34.57
CA VAL A 209 11.77 -31.70 -33.60
C VAL A 209 11.31 -31.14 -32.24
N PHE A 210 11.06 -32.05 -31.30
CA PHE A 210 10.61 -31.70 -29.96
C PHE A 210 11.81 -31.54 -29.00
N VAL A 211 12.02 -30.36 -28.44
CA VAL A 211 13.22 -30.03 -27.68
C VAL A 211 12.89 -29.56 -26.26
N GLY A 212 13.50 -30.22 -25.26
CA GLY A 212 13.53 -29.79 -23.88
C GLY A 212 12.17 -29.85 -23.14
N PHE A 213 11.37 -30.86 -23.50
CA PHE A 213 10.17 -31.18 -22.75
C PHE A 213 10.50 -31.98 -21.48
N ASN A 214 9.70 -31.85 -20.43
CA ASN A 214 9.76 -32.69 -19.24
C ASN A 214 8.42 -33.37 -19.02
N VAL A 215 7.40 -32.63 -18.60
CA VAL A 215 6.04 -33.15 -18.44
C VAL A 215 5.35 -33.18 -19.78
N LEU A 216 4.70 -34.29 -20.07
CA LEU A 216 3.79 -34.40 -21.21
C LEU A 216 2.39 -34.74 -20.71
N GLN A 217 1.42 -33.91 -21.04
CA GLN A 217 0.01 -34.20 -20.85
C GLN A 217 -0.46 -35.26 -21.85
N LYS A 218 -1.57 -35.92 -21.61
CA LYS A 218 -2.00 -37.01 -22.47
C LYS A 218 -2.27 -36.57 -23.93
N VAL A 219 -2.76 -35.36 -24.12
CA VAL A 219 -2.95 -34.79 -25.48
C VAL A 219 -1.61 -34.69 -26.22
N GLU A 220 -0.55 -34.21 -25.53
CA GLU A 220 0.79 -34.12 -26.12
C GLU A 220 1.41 -35.52 -26.37
N GLN A 221 1.21 -36.46 -25.44
CA GLN A 221 1.65 -37.86 -25.65
C GLN A 221 1.00 -38.51 -26.87
N GLN A 222 -0.29 -38.26 -27.11
CA GLN A 222 -0.98 -38.77 -28.28
C GLN A 222 -0.46 -38.14 -29.58
N LEU A 223 -0.22 -36.82 -29.54
CA LEU A 223 0.40 -36.12 -30.68
C LEU A 223 1.80 -36.67 -30.99
N PHE A 224 2.66 -36.84 -29.97
CA PHE A 224 4.02 -37.38 -30.12
C PHE A 224 4.00 -38.82 -30.67
N LYS A 225 3.07 -39.66 -30.19
CA LYS A 225 2.89 -41.02 -30.71
C LYS A 225 2.47 -41.04 -32.18
N ARG A 226 1.60 -40.10 -32.60
CA ARG A 226 1.18 -39.94 -34.01
C ARG A 226 2.40 -39.64 -34.87
N PHE A 227 3.17 -38.61 -34.55
CA PHE A 227 4.35 -38.23 -35.33
C PHE A 227 5.46 -39.28 -35.31
N LEU A 228 5.64 -39.99 -34.20
CA LEU A 228 6.61 -41.09 -34.13
C LEU A 228 6.21 -42.26 -35.04
N LYS A 229 4.93 -42.60 -35.06
CA LYS A 229 4.38 -43.66 -35.97
C LYS A 229 4.48 -43.26 -37.46
N GLU A 230 4.42 -41.96 -37.75
CA GLU A 230 4.59 -41.41 -39.09
C GLU A 230 6.07 -41.21 -39.48
N GLU A 231 7.02 -41.59 -38.59
CA GLU A 231 8.48 -41.39 -38.71
C GLU A 231 8.87 -39.91 -38.99
N ARG A 232 8.09 -38.99 -38.44
CA ARG A 232 8.22 -37.54 -38.65
C ARG A 232 8.63 -36.77 -37.36
N ALA A 233 9.13 -37.45 -36.34
CA ALA A 233 9.51 -36.82 -35.08
C ALA A 233 10.91 -37.20 -34.60
N SER A 234 11.60 -36.21 -34.07
CA SER A 234 12.83 -36.37 -33.28
C SER A 234 12.65 -35.72 -31.92
N PHE A 235 13.15 -36.34 -30.88
CA PHE A 235 13.03 -35.90 -29.48
C PHE A 235 14.38 -35.61 -28.87
N TYR A 236 14.53 -34.48 -28.20
CA TYR A 236 15.74 -34.07 -27.50
C TYR A 236 15.38 -33.81 -26.06
N TRP A 237 15.83 -34.70 -25.16
CA TRP A 237 15.56 -34.64 -23.73
C TRP A 237 16.78 -34.09 -23.01
N ASP A 238 16.54 -33.11 -22.12
CA ASP A 238 17.56 -32.55 -21.24
C ASP A 238 17.46 -33.21 -19.85
N TYR A 239 18.55 -33.83 -19.38
CA TYR A 239 18.61 -34.45 -18.08
C TYR A 239 20.06 -34.53 -17.59
N ASP A 240 20.23 -34.93 -16.33
CA ASP A 240 21.54 -35.28 -15.74
C ASP A 240 21.42 -36.61 -15.01
N TYR A 241 22.46 -37.44 -15.08
CA TYR A 241 22.49 -38.78 -14.45
C TYR A 241 22.25 -38.75 -12.95
N TYR A 242 22.61 -37.62 -12.30
CA TYR A 242 22.39 -37.41 -10.86
C TYR A 242 20.94 -37.66 -10.43
N TYR A 243 19.98 -37.06 -11.11
CA TYR A 243 18.57 -37.20 -10.76
C TYR A 243 17.81 -38.23 -11.60
N MET A 244 18.51 -38.96 -12.47
CA MET A 244 17.94 -40.11 -13.16
C MET A 244 17.86 -41.37 -12.31
N GLN A 245 18.30 -41.35 -11.06
CA GLN A 245 18.12 -42.45 -10.09
C GLN A 245 16.63 -42.54 -9.69
N SER A 246 16.20 -43.77 -9.35
CA SER A 246 14.77 -44.03 -9.03
C SER A 246 14.25 -43.32 -7.79
N THR A 247 15.13 -42.86 -6.92
CA THR A 247 14.82 -42.18 -5.67
C THR A 247 14.63 -40.69 -5.82
N ASN A 248 15.04 -40.07 -6.96
CA ASN A 248 14.92 -38.64 -7.17
C ASN A 248 13.73 -38.33 -8.07
N GLU A 249 12.83 -37.42 -7.60
CA GLU A 249 11.60 -37.09 -8.28
C GLU A 249 11.80 -36.23 -9.54
N ALA A 250 12.92 -35.49 -9.66
CA ALA A 250 13.21 -34.65 -10.83
C ALA A 250 13.28 -35.49 -12.13
N GLY A 251 13.76 -36.71 -12.06
CA GLY A 251 13.86 -37.63 -13.20
C GLY A 251 12.58 -38.38 -13.55
N ASN A 252 11.53 -38.34 -12.74
CA ASN A 252 10.33 -39.17 -12.87
C ASN A 252 9.75 -39.21 -14.27
N TYR A 253 9.57 -38.05 -14.88
CA TYR A 253 8.96 -37.93 -16.19
C TYR A 253 9.90 -38.40 -17.31
N ILE A 254 11.14 -37.92 -17.32
CA ILE A 254 12.10 -38.24 -18.36
C ILE A 254 12.39 -39.75 -18.38
N ARG A 255 12.56 -40.41 -17.22
CA ARG A 255 12.68 -41.88 -17.15
C ARG A 255 11.53 -42.59 -17.84
N SER A 256 10.31 -42.09 -17.71
CA SER A 256 9.12 -42.69 -18.32
C SER A 256 9.01 -42.42 -19.83
N TRP A 257 9.67 -41.35 -20.31
CA TRP A 257 9.60 -40.95 -21.74
C TRP A 257 10.70 -41.55 -22.59
N LEU A 258 11.93 -41.79 -22.06
CA LEU A 258 13.05 -42.29 -22.85
C LEU A 258 12.75 -43.60 -23.57
N ASP A 259 11.95 -44.48 -22.93
CA ASP A 259 11.55 -45.77 -23.56
C ASP A 259 10.46 -45.57 -24.64
N LYS A 260 9.63 -44.54 -24.50
CA LYS A 260 8.46 -44.28 -25.38
C LYS A 260 8.81 -43.38 -26.55
N PHE A 261 9.67 -42.42 -26.32
CA PHE A 261 10.12 -41.41 -27.25
C PHE A 261 11.64 -41.31 -27.21
N PRO A 262 12.35 -42.11 -28.01
CA PRO A 262 13.82 -42.23 -27.94
C PRO A 262 14.50 -40.87 -28.13
N ASN A 263 15.54 -40.65 -27.29
CA ASN A 263 16.36 -39.46 -27.40
C ASN A 263 17.19 -39.45 -28.68
N ALA A 264 17.20 -38.32 -29.40
CA ALA A 264 17.99 -38.18 -30.62
C ALA A 264 19.49 -38.04 -30.37
N LEU A 265 19.89 -37.55 -29.17
CA LEU A 265 21.28 -37.48 -28.72
C LEU A 265 21.70 -38.81 -28.06
N PRO A 266 22.98 -39.21 -28.20
CA PRO A 266 23.48 -40.41 -27.54
C PRO A 266 23.31 -40.31 -26.03
N ASN A 267 22.73 -41.36 -25.41
CA ASN A 267 22.47 -41.40 -23.98
C ASN A 267 23.75 -41.59 -23.12
N ASP A 268 24.86 -41.91 -23.70
CA ASP A 268 26.18 -42.09 -23.07
C ASP A 268 27.08 -40.83 -23.17
N ASN A 269 26.54 -39.72 -23.55
CA ASN A 269 27.26 -38.46 -23.64
C ASN A 269 27.50 -37.84 -22.25
N ASN A 270 28.63 -38.19 -21.62
CA ASN A 270 29.02 -37.70 -20.29
C ASN A 270 29.32 -36.20 -20.27
N GLU A 271 29.63 -35.56 -21.40
CA GLU A 271 29.78 -34.08 -21.45
C GLU A 271 28.44 -33.39 -21.20
N LEU A 272 27.36 -33.93 -21.72
CA LEU A 272 26.01 -33.39 -21.62
C LEU A 272 25.25 -33.80 -20.35
N TYR A 273 25.37 -35.09 -19.94
CA TYR A 273 24.53 -35.73 -18.93
C TYR A 273 25.18 -36.02 -17.59
N ASP A 274 26.48 -35.77 -17.40
CA ASP A 274 27.19 -35.92 -16.13
C ASP A 274 27.83 -34.60 -15.70
N ASN A 275 27.00 -33.64 -15.31
CA ASN A 275 27.46 -32.33 -14.90
C ASN A 275 27.23 -32.06 -13.41
N LEU A 276 26.13 -32.57 -12.84
CA LEU A 276 25.88 -32.47 -11.40
C LEU A 276 26.81 -33.35 -10.57
N GLY A 277 27.29 -34.47 -11.12
CA GLY A 277 28.30 -35.29 -10.48
C GLY A 277 29.68 -34.62 -10.28
N LYS A 278 29.95 -33.55 -11.06
CA LYS A 278 31.18 -32.77 -10.95
C LYS A 278 31.08 -31.73 -9.84
N GLY A 279 32.13 -31.50 -9.07
CA GLY A 279 32.16 -30.51 -8.02
C GLY A 279 31.86 -29.11 -8.57
N LYS A 280 30.98 -28.37 -7.87
CA LYS A 280 30.55 -27.00 -8.17
C LYS A 280 30.68 -26.11 -6.93
N ASN A 281 30.79 -24.82 -7.13
CA ASN A 281 30.73 -23.86 -6.04
C ASN A 281 29.27 -23.58 -5.70
N ILE A 282 28.77 -24.11 -4.60
CA ILE A 282 27.40 -23.91 -4.13
C ILE A 282 27.43 -23.14 -2.82
N SER A 283 26.74 -22.03 -2.78
CA SER A 283 26.56 -21.19 -1.59
C SER A 283 25.08 -21.09 -1.21
N ILE A 284 24.77 -21.26 0.06
CA ILE A 284 23.43 -21.09 0.62
C ILE A 284 23.49 -19.97 1.66
N ILE A 285 22.74 -18.94 1.43
CA ILE A 285 22.78 -17.71 2.22
C ILE A 285 21.41 -17.45 2.84
N SER A 286 21.34 -17.38 4.17
CA SER A 286 20.14 -16.94 4.87
C SER A 286 20.15 -15.42 5.03
N ALA A 287 18.99 -14.79 4.83
CA ALA A 287 18.81 -13.36 5.00
C ALA A 287 17.52 -13.08 5.80
N PRO A 288 17.49 -12.09 6.70
CA PRO A 288 16.30 -11.78 7.49
C PRO A 288 15.18 -11.07 6.69
N THR A 289 15.49 -10.53 5.51
CA THR A 289 14.49 -9.84 4.65
C THR A 289 14.83 -10.00 3.17
N GLU A 290 13.82 -9.92 2.33
CA GLU A 290 13.94 -9.92 0.87
C GLU A 290 14.76 -8.70 0.36
N ASN A 291 14.65 -7.56 1.02
CA ASN A 291 15.43 -6.37 0.67
C ASN A 291 16.94 -6.62 0.85
N MET A 292 17.36 -7.34 1.89
CA MET A 292 18.76 -7.71 2.06
C MET A 292 19.23 -8.68 0.98
N GLN A 293 18.38 -9.62 0.57
CA GLN A 293 18.69 -10.50 -0.55
C GLN A 293 18.93 -9.69 -1.83
N ALA A 294 18.04 -8.74 -2.13
CA ALA A 294 18.18 -7.89 -3.31
C ALA A 294 19.47 -7.04 -3.26
N ARG A 295 19.80 -6.46 -2.11
CA ARG A 295 21.04 -5.67 -1.96
C ARG A 295 22.32 -6.47 -2.13
N TYR A 296 22.31 -7.75 -1.79
CA TYR A 296 23.44 -8.65 -2.00
C TYR A 296 23.78 -8.84 -3.49
N ILE A 297 22.83 -8.63 -4.40
CA ILE A 297 23.04 -8.71 -5.85
C ILE A 297 24.22 -7.85 -6.30
N THR A 298 24.35 -6.63 -5.76
CA THR A 298 25.42 -5.69 -6.12
C THR A 298 26.81 -6.31 -5.85
N GLU A 299 26.97 -6.88 -4.67
CA GLU A 299 28.25 -7.53 -4.28
C GLU A 299 28.48 -8.80 -5.09
N TRP A 300 27.46 -9.65 -5.23
CA TRP A 300 27.55 -10.89 -5.98
C TRP A 300 27.92 -10.67 -7.46
N LEU A 301 27.36 -9.65 -8.11
CA LEU A 301 27.68 -9.31 -9.49
C LEU A 301 29.11 -8.78 -9.64
N LYS A 302 29.60 -8.01 -8.67
CA LYS A 302 30.97 -7.45 -8.67
C LYS A 302 32.02 -8.50 -8.34
N GLU A 303 31.71 -9.44 -7.51
CA GLU A 303 32.58 -10.58 -7.18
C GLU A 303 32.90 -11.35 -8.47
N ASP A 304 34.17 -11.62 -8.73
CA ASP A 304 34.66 -12.28 -9.94
C ASP A 304 34.23 -11.63 -11.27
N ASN A 305 33.74 -10.37 -11.22
CA ASN A 305 33.22 -9.66 -12.37
C ASN A 305 32.09 -10.39 -13.14
N ARG A 306 31.22 -11.13 -12.44
CA ARG A 306 30.14 -11.95 -13.04
C ARG A 306 29.25 -11.15 -13.99
N TYR A 307 29.10 -9.81 -13.77
CA TYR A 307 28.33 -8.95 -14.67
C TYR A 307 28.90 -8.86 -16.09
N LYS A 308 30.20 -9.16 -16.29
CA LYS A 308 30.85 -9.13 -17.63
C LYS A 308 30.49 -10.36 -18.48
N ASP A 309 30.07 -11.46 -17.85
CA ASP A 309 29.70 -12.68 -18.57
C ASP A 309 28.32 -12.58 -19.25
N GLY A 310 27.63 -11.46 -19.04
CA GLY A 310 26.41 -11.08 -19.73
C GLY A 310 25.32 -12.15 -19.64
N LYS A 311 24.89 -12.70 -20.79
CA LYS A 311 23.86 -13.72 -20.90
C LYS A 311 24.17 -15.06 -20.19
N ARG A 312 25.39 -15.26 -19.72
CA ARG A 312 25.77 -16.46 -18.94
C ARG A 312 25.56 -16.29 -17.43
N THR A 313 25.17 -15.09 -17.01
CA THR A 313 24.84 -14.74 -15.63
C THR A 313 23.35 -14.57 -15.44
N ALA A 314 22.75 -15.34 -14.53
CA ALA A 314 21.30 -15.28 -14.26
C ALA A 314 21.02 -14.94 -12.79
N ILE A 315 20.05 -14.03 -12.60
CA ILE A 315 19.39 -13.73 -11.33
C ILE A 315 17.97 -14.26 -11.43
N VAL A 316 17.68 -15.30 -10.66
CA VAL A 316 16.41 -16.03 -10.72
C VAL A 316 15.54 -15.67 -9.53
N LEU A 317 14.33 -15.22 -9.79
CA LEU A 317 13.37 -14.82 -8.78
C LEU A 317 12.36 -15.95 -8.53
N CYS A 318 12.38 -16.55 -7.34
CA CYS A 318 11.31 -17.47 -6.92
C CYS A 318 10.04 -16.68 -6.51
N ASP A 319 10.23 -15.44 -6.05
CA ASP A 319 9.16 -14.47 -5.86
C ASP A 319 9.36 -13.27 -6.82
N GLU A 320 8.51 -13.18 -7.83
CA GLU A 320 8.58 -12.13 -8.86
C GLU A 320 8.22 -10.73 -8.34
N HIS A 321 7.56 -10.63 -7.17
CA HIS A 321 7.27 -9.34 -6.53
C HIS A 321 8.52 -8.56 -6.12
N LEU A 322 9.67 -9.23 -6.01
CA LEU A 322 10.96 -8.60 -5.74
C LEU A 322 11.56 -7.85 -6.92
N LEU A 323 11.02 -7.99 -8.12
CA LEU A 323 11.62 -7.46 -9.34
C LEU A 323 11.99 -5.97 -9.22
N GLN A 324 11.10 -5.14 -8.68
CA GLN A 324 11.34 -3.71 -8.51
C GLN A 324 12.55 -3.44 -7.62
N THR A 325 12.64 -4.12 -6.49
CA THR A 325 13.77 -3.97 -5.57
C THR A 325 15.08 -4.45 -6.21
N VAL A 326 15.02 -5.56 -6.95
CA VAL A 326 16.16 -6.14 -7.67
C VAL A 326 16.72 -5.17 -8.72
N ILE A 327 15.86 -4.57 -9.55
CA ILE A 327 16.29 -3.62 -10.57
C ILE A 327 17.07 -2.44 -9.95
N HIS A 328 16.62 -1.93 -8.81
CA HIS A 328 17.31 -0.85 -8.11
C HIS A 328 18.63 -1.26 -7.43
N CYS A 329 18.90 -2.56 -7.31
CA CYS A 329 20.13 -3.10 -6.74
C CYS A 329 21.14 -3.56 -7.80
N ILE A 330 20.82 -3.44 -9.08
CA ILE A 330 21.77 -3.73 -10.15
C ILE A 330 22.80 -2.60 -10.19
N PRO A 331 24.12 -2.92 -10.15
CA PRO A 331 25.17 -1.90 -10.18
C PRO A 331 25.28 -1.23 -11.57
N ASN A 332 25.69 0.04 -11.57
CA ASN A 332 25.78 0.85 -12.79
C ASN A 332 26.80 0.31 -13.80
N GLU A 333 27.70 -0.56 -13.38
CA GLU A 333 28.72 -1.22 -14.21
C GLU A 333 28.12 -2.27 -15.15
N VAL A 334 26.84 -2.66 -14.94
CA VAL A 334 26.12 -3.58 -15.84
C VAL A 334 25.63 -2.79 -17.06
N GLU A 335 26.28 -3.00 -18.19
CA GLU A 335 25.97 -2.27 -19.44
C GLU A 335 24.61 -2.65 -20.03
N SER A 336 24.19 -3.91 -19.88
CA SER A 336 22.93 -4.41 -20.42
C SER A 336 22.28 -5.41 -19.47
N LEU A 337 20.96 -5.30 -19.35
CA LEU A 337 20.10 -6.13 -18.49
C LEU A 337 18.90 -6.63 -19.31
N ASN A 338 18.64 -7.92 -19.25
CA ASN A 338 17.44 -8.50 -19.82
C ASN A 338 16.50 -8.94 -18.70
N VAL A 339 15.38 -8.27 -18.57
CA VAL A 339 14.33 -8.61 -17.60
C VAL A 339 13.21 -9.35 -18.29
N THR A 340 12.88 -10.53 -17.81
CA THR A 340 11.90 -11.41 -18.47
C THR A 340 10.61 -11.58 -17.71
N THR A 341 10.64 -11.33 -16.40
CA THR A 341 9.44 -11.24 -15.57
C THR A 341 8.70 -9.94 -15.88
N GLY A 342 7.38 -10.01 -16.01
CA GLY A 342 6.59 -8.80 -16.22
C GLY A 342 6.54 -7.93 -14.96
N TYR A 343 6.50 -6.61 -15.15
CA TYR A 343 6.28 -5.67 -14.03
C TYR A 343 4.81 -5.73 -13.61
N PRO A 344 4.49 -5.98 -12.33
CA PRO A 344 3.09 -6.07 -11.88
C PRO A 344 2.35 -4.74 -12.09
N LEU A 345 1.24 -4.75 -12.83
CA LEU A 345 0.43 -3.55 -13.08
C LEU A 345 -0.06 -2.92 -11.76
N GLN A 346 -0.34 -3.74 -10.75
CA GLN A 346 -0.75 -3.29 -9.42
C GLN A 346 0.27 -2.36 -8.74
N GLN A 347 1.56 -2.51 -9.02
CA GLN A 347 2.63 -1.70 -8.44
C GLN A 347 2.87 -0.37 -9.18
N THR A 348 2.13 -0.12 -10.25
CA THR A 348 2.27 1.11 -11.04
C THR A 348 1.45 2.27 -10.47
N LEU A 349 1.90 3.48 -10.75
CA LEU A 349 1.17 4.69 -10.38
C LEU A 349 -0.21 4.76 -11.04
N ILE A 350 -0.37 4.23 -12.28
CA ILE A 350 -1.68 4.24 -12.94
C ILE A 350 -2.71 3.38 -12.21
N ALA A 351 -2.30 2.26 -11.61
CA ALA A 351 -3.21 1.42 -10.82
C ALA A 351 -3.70 2.15 -9.57
N SER A 352 -2.82 2.87 -8.88
CA SER A 352 -3.22 3.68 -7.73
C SER A 352 -4.12 4.86 -8.15
N MET A 353 -3.85 5.51 -9.29
CA MET A 353 -4.70 6.57 -9.83
C MET A 353 -6.12 6.05 -10.14
N VAL A 354 -6.26 4.91 -10.80
CA VAL A 354 -7.56 4.29 -11.08
C VAL A 354 -8.31 3.98 -9.80
N SER A 355 -7.62 3.46 -8.78
CA SER A 355 -8.21 3.21 -7.47
C SER A 355 -8.74 4.49 -6.82
N GLN A 356 -7.97 5.60 -6.87
CA GLN A 356 -8.40 6.90 -6.33
C GLN A 356 -9.57 7.49 -7.11
N LEU A 357 -9.57 7.38 -8.44
CA LEU A 357 -10.67 7.84 -9.29
C LEU A 357 -11.97 7.08 -9.03
N LEU A 358 -11.89 5.75 -8.87
CA LEU A 358 -13.04 4.92 -8.49
C LEU A 358 -13.57 5.30 -7.11
N THR A 359 -12.68 5.47 -6.13
CA THR A 359 -13.04 5.85 -4.76
C THR A 359 -13.69 7.24 -4.76
N LEU A 360 -13.16 8.21 -5.52
CA LEU A 360 -13.77 9.53 -5.70
C LEU A 360 -15.21 9.42 -6.22
N GLN A 361 -15.45 8.59 -7.23
CA GLN A 361 -16.78 8.46 -7.84
C GLN A 361 -17.77 7.67 -6.98
N MET A 362 -17.30 6.63 -6.27
CA MET A 362 -18.17 5.74 -5.51
C MET A 362 -18.45 6.25 -4.09
N GLU A 363 -17.46 6.84 -3.45
CA GLU A 363 -17.49 7.24 -2.04
C GLU A 363 -17.40 8.77 -1.83
N GLY A 364 -16.67 9.45 -2.71
CA GLY A 364 -16.36 10.89 -2.56
C GLY A 364 -17.51 11.85 -2.84
N TYR A 365 -18.52 11.44 -3.58
CA TYR A 365 -19.61 12.33 -3.98
C TYR A 365 -20.78 12.29 -2.98
N SER A 366 -21.23 13.46 -2.56
CA SER A 366 -22.45 13.64 -1.77
C SER A 366 -23.64 13.96 -2.66
N ILE A 367 -24.69 13.13 -2.60
CA ILE A 367 -25.95 13.35 -3.33
C ILE A 367 -26.66 14.62 -2.82
N GLN A 368 -26.63 14.81 -1.50
CA GLN A 368 -27.32 15.90 -0.83
C GLN A 368 -26.72 17.25 -1.23
N GLU A 369 -25.37 17.32 -1.30
CA GLU A 369 -24.65 18.55 -1.64
C GLU A 369 -24.37 18.72 -3.13
N GLN A 370 -24.64 17.67 -3.94
CA GLN A 370 -24.28 17.62 -5.37
C GLN A 370 -22.82 17.98 -5.63
N SER A 371 -21.92 17.55 -4.73
CA SER A 371 -20.51 17.96 -4.68
C SER A 371 -19.63 16.83 -4.18
N PHE A 372 -18.33 16.89 -4.50
CA PHE A 372 -17.34 15.95 -4.00
C PHE A 372 -16.76 16.40 -2.66
N ARG A 373 -16.52 15.46 -1.73
CA ARG A 373 -15.81 15.75 -0.49
C ARG A 373 -14.34 16.05 -0.76
N LEU A 374 -13.83 17.14 -0.17
CA LEU A 374 -12.50 17.68 -0.45
C LEU A 374 -11.37 16.65 -0.30
N HIS A 375 -11.40 15.78 0.72
CA HIS A 375 -10.31 14.83 0.95
C HIS A 375 -10.16 13.79 -0.18
N TYR A 376 -11.24 13.31 -0.79
CA TYR A 376 -11.18 12.45 -1.97
C TYR A 376 -10.63 13.18 -3.19
N VAL A 377 -11.01 14.44 -3.36
CA VAL A 377 -10.48 15.31 -4.43
C VAL A 377 -8.98 15.53 -4.24
N ASN A 378 -8.54 15.85 -3.01
CA ASN A 378 -7.13 16.03 -2.69
C ASN A 378 -6.29 14.79 -2.94
N ARG A 379 -6.81 13.59 -2.70
CA ARG A 379 -6.09 12.33 -3.00
C ARG A 379 -5.80 12.21 -4.50
N VAL A 380 -6.75 12.55 -5.35
CA VAL A 380 -6.56 12.52 -6.81
C VAL A 380 -5.62 13.65 -7.27
N LEU A 381 -5.80 14.87 -6.76
CA LEU A 381 -4.96 16.01 -7.14
C LEU A 381 -3.51 15.89 -6.69
N ARG A 382 -3.27 15.35 -5.48
CA ARG A 382 -1.91 15.13 -4.95
C ARG A 382 -1.22 13.90 -5.54
N HIS A 383 -1.94 13.07 -6.29
CA HIS A 383 -1.35 11.93 -6.95
C HIS A 383 -0.31 12.40 -7.99
N PRO A 384 0.85 11.71 -8.16
CA PRO A 384 1.88 12.11 -9.13
C PRO A 384 1.36 12.36 -10.56
N TYR A 385 0.30 11.65 -10.96
CA TYR A 385 -0.35 11.84 -12.27
C TYR A 385 -1.45 12.91 -12.28
N GLY A 386 -1.72 13.56 -11.14
CA GLY A 386 -2.63 14.71 -11.06
C GLY A 386 -2.21 15.84 -11.99
N LYS A 387 -0.90 16.08 -12.16
CA LYS A 387 -0.33 17.08 -13.09
C LYS A 387 -0.72 16.86 -14.56
N TYR A 388 -1.01 15.60 -14.96
CA TYR A 388 -1.45 15.29 -16.33
C TYR A 388 -2.95 15.50 -16.53
N LEU A 389 -3.72 15.52 -15.43
CA LEU A 389 -5.14 15.86 -15.46
C LEU A 389 -5.37 17.36 -15.45
N ILE A 390 -4.59 18.08 -14.67
CA ILE A 390 -4.74 19.53 -14.45
C ILE A 390 -3.33 20.15 -14.40
N PRO A 391 -2.97 21.01 -15.34
CA PRO A 391 -1.65 21.67 -15.34
C PRO A 391 -1.38 22.50 -14.08
N GLU A 392 -2.39 23.22 -13.56
CA GLU A 392 -2.26 24.12 -12.41
C GLU A 392 -2.66 23.43 -11.08
N VAL A 393 -2.40 22.13 -10.95
CA VAL A 393 -2.76 21.33 -9.76
C VAL A 393 -2.31 21.96 -8.44
N ALA A 394 -1.11 22.51 -8.38
CA ALA A 394 -0.56 23.11 -7.16
C ALA A 394 -1.37 24.34 -6.71
N GLU A 395 -1.74 25.21 -7.64
CA GLU A 395 -2.53 26.43 -7.38
C GLU A 395 -3.94 26.07 -6.91
N ILE A 396 -4.53 25.04 -7.54
CA ILE A 396 -5.88 24.56 -7.16
C ILE A 396 -5.85 23.96 -5.76
N ILE A 397 -4.87 23.13 -5.43
CA ILE A 397 -4.70 22.55 -4.09
C ILE A 397 -4.54 23.68 -3.05
N GLU A 398 -3.69 24.68 -3.33
CA GLU A 398 -3.50 25.81 -2.44
C GLU A 398 -4.80 26.61 -2.22
N LYS A 399 -5.52 26.88 -3.31
CA LYS A 399 -6.83 27.57 -3.26
C LYS A 399 -7.83 26.78 -2.43
N LEU A 400 -8.03 25.49 -2.73
CA LEU A 400 -8.99 24.64 -2.02
C LEU A 400 -8.66 24.51 -0.53
N ASN A 401 -7.39 24.40 -0.20
CA ASN A 401 -6.95 24.32 1.20
C ASN A 401 -7.11 25.66 1.93
N LYS A 402 -6.85 26.79 1.26
CA LYS A 402 -7.01 28.13 1.84
C LYS A 402 -8.48 28.47 2.09
N GLU A 403 -9.36 28.07 1.16
CA GLU A 403 -10.80 28.29 1.27
C GLU A 403 -11.47 27.27 2.22
N ARG A 404 -10.76 26.20 2.62
CA ARG A 404 -11.25 25.11 3.49
C ARG A 404 -12.66 24.64 3.14
N GLN A 405 -12.94 24.55 1.84
CA GLN A 405 -14.23 24.07 1.38
C GLN A 405 -14.33 22.56 1.64
N TYR A 406 -15.28 22.14 2.45
CA TYR A 406 -15.53 20.72 2.69
C TYR A 406 -16.04 19.99 1.45
N TYR A 407 -16.80 20.70 0.61
CA TYR A 407 -17.40 20.19 -0.62
C TYR A 407 -16.92 20.99 -1.84
N VAL A 408 -16.45 20.29 -2.86
CA VAL A 408 -15.99 20.85 -4.14
C VAL A 408 -17.03 20.53 -5.21
N LYS A 409 -17.57 21.55 -5.86
CA LYS A 409 -18.58 21.36 -6.91
C LYS A 409 -17.94 20.78 -8.18
N PRO A 410 -18.64 19.87 -8.90
CA PRO A 410 -18.21 19.43 -10.22
C PRO A 410 -18.04 20.64 -11.16
N GLY A 411 -16.91 20.74 -11.83
CA GLY A 411 -16.60 21.81 -12.78
C GLY A 411 -15.86 23.04 -12.21
N GLU A 412 -15.74 23.21 -10.90
CA GLU A 412 -14.91 24.25 -10.30
C GLU A 412 -13.42 23.89 -10.38
N GLY A 413 -12.83 23.98 -11.58
CA GLY A 413 -11.41 23.69 -11.82
C GLY A 413 -11.06 22.19 -11.84
N LEU A 414 -12.05 21.31 -11.81
CA LEU A 414 -11.87 19.86 -11.91
C LEU A 414 -12.37 19.36 -13.25
N PRO A 415 -11.48 18.99 -14.23
CA PRO A 415 -11.91 18.31 -15.46
C PRO A 415 -12.42 16.89 -15.18
N LEU A 416 -12.51 16.50 -13.92
CA LEU A 416 -12.94 15.20 -13.41
C LEU A 416 -14.46 15.09 -13.24
N SER A 417 -15.23 15.97 -13.84
CA SER A 417 -16.67 16.01 -13.69
C SER A 417 -17.39 14.92 -14.48
N TYR A 418 -17.09 13.63 -14.16
CA TYR A 418 -18.06 12.61 -14.40
C TYR A 418 -19.00 12.58 -13.20
N TYR A 419 -20.15 13.18 -13.40
CA TYR A 419 -21.31 12.88 -12.60
C TYR A 419 -22.51 12.75 -13.52
N SER A 420 -22.90 11.53 -13.80
CA SER A 420 -24.19 11.23 -14.41
C SER A 420 -25.25 11.26 -13.30
N SER A 421 -26.38 11.90 -13.57
CA SER A 421 -27.57 11.80 -12.73
C SER A 421 -28.06 10.34 -12.59
N ASP A 422 -27.64 9.46 -13.50
CA ASP A 422 -27.85 8.03 -13.46
C ASP A 422 -26.63 7.31 -12.86
N ARG A 423 -26.58 7.27 -11.53
CA ARG A 423 -25.51 6.64 -10.74
C ARG A 423 -25.39 5.14 -10.90
N GLN A 424 -26.38 4.47 -11.47
CA GLN A 424 -26.37 3.02 -11.67
C GLN A 424 -25.78 2.64 -13.02
N ASN A 425 -25.47 3.60 -13.88
CA ASN A 425 -24.92 3.35 -15.21
C ASN A 425 -23.43 3.00 -15.13
N LEU A 426 -23.14 1.72 -14.93
CA LEU A 426 -21.77 1.19 -14.92
C LEU A 426 -21.03 1.41 -16.25
N PRO A 427 -21.62 1.16 -17.44
CA PRO A 427 -20.96 1.42 -18.72
C PRO A 427 -20.44 2.86 -18.84
N ALA A 428 -21.22 3.84 -18.39
CA ALA A 428 -20.79 5.24 -18.41
C ALA A 428 -19.62 5.52 -17.48
N LEU A 429 -19.55 4.87 -16.30
CA LEU A 429 -18.39 4.98 -15.38
C LEU A 429 -17.13 4.40 -16.03
N VAL A 430 -17.23 3.23 -16.66
CA VAL A 430 -16.08 2.58 -17.29
C VAL A 430 -15.58 3.39 -18.48
N ASN A 431 -16.49 3.93 -19.28
CA ASN A 431 -16.15 4.80 -20.40
C ASN A 431 -15.43 6.07 -19.94
N TRP A 432 -15.94 6.72 -18.87
CA TRP A 432 -15.29 7.87 -18.25
C TRP A 432 -13.89 7.54 -17.72
N LEU A 433 -13.71 6.40 -17.05
CA LEU A 433 -12.39 5.93 -16.60
C LEU A 433 -11.44 5.75 -17.80
N SER A 434 -11.88 5.07 -18.85
CA SER A 434 -11.09 4.83 -20.07
C SER A 434 -10.66 6.15 -20.71
N GLU A 435 -11.56 7.11 -20.86
CA GLU A 435 -11.24 8.43 -21.41
C GLU A 435 -10.30 9.24 -20.49
N THR A 436 -10.47 9.13 -19.17
CA THR A 436 -9.57 9.78 -18.21
C THR A 436 -8.16 9.20 -18.30
N ILE A 437 -8.02 7.88 -18.40
CA ILE A 437 -6.73 7.22 -18.56
C ILE A 437 -6.09 7.57 -19.90
N ARG A 438 -6.88 7.61 -20.99
CA ARG A 438 -6.42 8.07 -22.30
C ARG A 438 -5.89 9.50 -22.24
N PHE A 439 -6.60 10.38 -21.54
CA PHE A 439 -6.19 11.79 -21.36
C PHE A 439 -4.87 11.89 -20.58
N ILE A 440 -4.71 11.13 -19.49
CA ILE A 440 -3.45 11.04 -18.74
C ILE A 440 -2.32 10.58 -19.67
N GLY A 441 -2.56 9.56 -20.49
CA GLY A 441 -1.57 9.05 -21.43
C GLY A 441 -1.11 10.07 -22.47
N ILE A 442 -2.04 10.81 -23.05
CA ILE A 442 -1.74 11.87 -24.04
C ILE A 442 -0.89 12.98 -23.41
N ASN A 443 -1.28 13.46 -22.23
CA ASN A 443 -0.58 14.58 -21.57
C ASN A 443 0.76 14.16 -20.94
N GLY A 444 0.90 12.91 -20.52
CA GLY A 444 2.14 12.37 -19.96
C GLY A 444 3.15 11.87 -20.97
N ALA A 445 2.77 11.72 -22.25
CA ALA A 445 3.66 11.21 -23.31
C ALA A 445 4.91 12.09 -23.53
N ALA A 446 4.88 13.35 -23.11
CA ALA A 446 6.03 14.25 -23.21
C ALA A 446 7.20 13.85 -22.28
N ASP A 447 6.93 13.13 -21.20
CA ASP A 447 7.94 12.74 -20.20
C ASP A 447 8.80 11.55 -20.70
N LYS A 448 8.42 10.88 -21.80
CA LYS A 448 9.13 9.75 -22.43
C LYS A 448 9.55 8.63 -21.46
N ASP A 449 8.71 8.31 -20.50
CA ASP A 449 8.91 7.20 -19.57
C ASP A 449 8.26 5.92 -20.15
N PRO A 450 9.04 4.91 -20.58
CA PRO A 450 8.50 3.69 -21.17
C PRO A 450 7.58 2.92 -20.22
N LEU A 451 7.86 2.93 -18.90
CA LEU A 451 7.01 2.25 -17.91
C LEU A 451 5.65 2.97 -17.76
N PHE A 452 5.68 4.31 -17.78
CA PHE A 452 4.45 5.10 -17.80
C PHE A 452 3.61 4.77 -19.04
N GLU A 453 4.19 4.85 -20.23
CA GLU A 453 3.48 4.64 -21.50
C GLU A 453 2.85 3.24 -21.54
N GLU A 454 3.61 2.20 -21.24
CA GLU A 454 3.12 0.80 -21.28
C GLU A 454 2.10 0.54 -20.16
N SER A 455 2.28 1.09 -18.96
CA SER A 455 1.34 0.92 -17.86
C SER A 455 -0.02 1.56 -18.15
N VAL A 456 -0.02 2.76 -18.72
CA VAL A 456 -1.23 3.46 -19.16
C VAL A 456 -1.91 2.69 -20.29
N PHE A 457 -1.14 2.22 -21.27
CA PHE A 457 -1.67 1.43 -22.39
C PHE A 457 -2.32 0.13 -21.91
N ARG A 458 -1.69 -0.61 -20.99
CA ARG A 458 -2.24 -1.84 -20.41
C ARG A 458 -3.53 -1.58 -19.62
N MET A 459 -3.53 -0.52 -18.81
CA MET A 459 -4.72 -0.14 -18.05
C MET A 459 -5.88 0.26 -18.99
N TYR A 460 -5.59 1.06 -20.00
CA TYR A 460 -6.57 1.46 -21.02
C TYR A 460 -7.14 0.25 -21.76
N THR A 461 -6.28 -0.68 -22.20
CA THR A 461 -6.67 -1.92 -22.87
C THR A 461 -7.57 -2.79 -21.98
N LEU A 462 -7.23 -2.91 -20.68
CA LEU A 462 -8.04 -3.66 -19.71
C LEU A 462 -9.43 -3.05 -19.53
N LEU A 463 -9.53 -1.73 -19.39
CA LEU A 463 -10.81 -1.03 -19.25
C LEU A 463 -11.65 -1.12 -20.52
N THR A 464 -11.03 -0.96 -21.69
CA THR A 464 -11.72 -1.10 -23.00
C THR A 464 -12.28 -2.50 -23.17
N ARG A 465 -11.49 -3.52 -22.82
CA ARG A 465 -11.92 -4.93 -22.86
C ARG A 465 -13.13 -5.19 -21.94
N LEU A 466 -13.11 -4.66 -20.72
CA LEU A 466 -14.26 -4.76 -19.81
C LEU A 466 -15.49 -4.03 -20.37
N SER A 467 -15.29 -2.86 -20.98
CA SER A 467 -16.37 -2.11 -21.66
C SER A 467 -16.99 -2.90 -22.79
N GLU A 468 -16.19 -3.56 -23.63
CA GLU A 468 -16.66 -4.42 -24.72
C GLU A 468 -17.46 -5.62 -24.22
N LEU A 469 -16.98 -6.31 -23.16
CA LEU A 469 -17.70 -7.43 -22.54
C LEU A 469 -19.06 -7.00 -21.97
N MET A 470 -19.15 -5.79 -21.40
CA MET A 470 -20.42 -5.24 -20.94
C MET A 470 -21.35 -4.86 -22.11
N ALA A 471 -20.82 -4.24 -23.16
CA ALA A 471 -21.59 -3.86 -24.35
C ALA A 471 -22.19 -5.07 -25.07
N ASN A 472 -21.47 -6.18 -25.09
CA ASN A 472 -21.91 -7.43 -25.68
C ASN A 472 -22.87 -8.24 -24.77
N GLY A 473 -23.12 -7.80 -23.54
CA GLY A 473 -23.93 -8.54 -22.55
C GLY A 473 -23.24 -9.78 -21.99
N ASP A 474 -21.92 -9.88 -22.15
CA ASP A 474 -21.12 -10.98 -21.58
C ASP A 474 -20.83 -10.77 -20.10
N LEU A 475 -20.63 -9.51 -19.69
CA LEU A 475 -20.37 -9.11 -18.30
C LEU A 475 -21.52 -8.27 -17.75
N GLU A 476 -22.27 -8.84 -16.82
CA GLU A 476 -23.29 -8.16 -16.03
C GLU A 476 -22.77 -7.97 -14.61
N ALA A 477 -22.56 -6.72 -14.18
CA ALA A 477 -22.04 -6.39 -12.86
C ALA A 477 -22.60 -5.06 -12.36
N ASP A 478 -22.67 -4.89 -11.04
CA ASP A 478 -22.84 -3.60 -10.41
C ASP A 478 -21.49 -2.91 -10.17
N LYS A 479 -21.49 -1.70 -9.62
CA LYS A 479 -20.25 -0.93 -9.37
C LYS A 479 -19.33 -1.58 -8.35
N VAL A 480 -19.88 -2.26 -7.35
CA VAL A 480 -19.10 -2.90 -6.28
C VAL A 480 -18.42 -4.14 -6.83
N ILE A 481 -19.18 -4.97 -7.55
CA ILE A 481 -18.69 -6.15 -8.27
C ILE A 481 -17.60 -5.73 -9.28
N PHE A 482 -17.87 -4.69 -10.06
CA PHE A 482 -16.91 -4.14 -11.02
C PHE A 482 -15.60 -3.73 -10.35
N ARG A 483 -15.64 -2.98 -9.23
CA ARG A 483 -14.43 -2.55 -8.50
C ARG A 483 -13.62 -3.75 -8.03
N ARG A 484 -14.26 -4.78 -7.47
CA ARG A 484 -13.58 -6.00 -7.00
C ARG A 484 -12.95 -6.76 -8.17
N LEU A 485 -13.70 -6.95 -9.25
CA LEU A 485 -13.21 -7.61 -10.46
C LEU A 485 -12.03 -6.85 -11.07
N LEU A 486 -12.13 -5.53 -11.22
CA LEU A 486 -11.06 -4.70 -11.74
C LEU A 486 -9.81 -4.77 -10.86
N THR A 487 -9.96 -4.72 -9.54
CA THR A 487 -8.83 -4.86 -8.59
C THR A 487 -8.14 -6.21 -8.76
N GLN A 488 -8.90 -7.30 -8.91
CA GLN A 488 -8.36 -8.65 -9.11
C GLN A 488 -7.65 -8.76 -10.47
N LEU A 489 -8.20 -8.17 -11.52
CA LEU A 489 -7.59 -8.16 -12.85
C LEU A 489 -6.29 -7.33 -12.87
N ILE A 490 -6.26 -6.18 -12.20
CA ILE A 490 -5.04 -5.37 -12.06
C ILE A 490 -3.96 -6.18 -11.32
N ALA A 491 -4.32 -6.91 -10.26
CA ALA A 491 -3.39 -7.74 -9.50
C ALA A 491 -2.81 -8.91 -10.31
N SER A 492 -3.57 -9.46 -11.26
CA SER A 492 -3.15 -10.57 -12.12
C SER A 492 -2.48 -10.14 -13.43
N THR A 493 -2.49 -8.85 -13.74
CA THR A 493 -1.92 -8.31 -14.99
C THR A 493 -0.48 -7.86 -14.78
N SER A 494 0.40 -8.23 -15.71
CA SER A 494 1.79 -7.77 -15.74
C SER A 494 2.11 -7.03 -17.05
N ILE A 495 3.08 -6.12 -16.96
CA ILE A 495 3.62 -5.33 -18.07
C ILE A 495 4.86 -6.03 -18.56
N PRO A 496 4.94 -6.51 -19.81
CA PRO A 496 6.14 -7.13 -20.33
C PRO A 496 7.23 -6.07 -20.56
N PHE A 497 8.45 -6.41 -20.24
CA PHE A 497 9.60 -5.62 -20.64
C PHE A 497 9.95 -5.94 -22.10
N HIS A 498 10.11 -4.91 -22.90
CA HIS A 498 10.60 -5.02 -24.28
C HIS A 498 12.11 -4.83 -24.28
N GLY A 499 12.87 -5.92 -24.30
CA GLY A 499 14.33 -5.93 -24.38
C GLY A 499 14.85 -6.93 -25.41
N GLU A 500 16.13 -6.85 -25.76
CA GLU A 500 16.75 -7.86 -26.60
C GLU A 500 17.00 -9.15 -25.78
N PRO A 501 16.28 -10.24 -26.07
CA PRO A 501 16.14 -11.37 -25.15
C PRO A 501 17.39 -12.19 -24.88
N ALA A 502 18.49 -11.97 -25.57
CA ALA A 502 19.69 -12.79 -25.46
C ALA A 502 20.95 -11.95 -25.18
N GLN A 503 20.79 -10.77 -24.61
CA GLN A 503 21.90 -9.86 -24.27
C GLN A 503 21.90 -9.50 -22.79
N GLY A 504 23.07 -9.21 -22.25
CA GLY A 504 23.25 -8.76 -20.88
C GLY A 504 22.96 -9.79 -19.78
N VAL A 505 23.01 -9.33 -18.54
CA VAL A 505 22.66 -10.14 -17.36
C VAL A 505 21.18 -10.46 -17.39
N GLN A 506 20.82 -11.72 -17.12
CA GLN A 506 19.45 -12.21 -17.20
C GLN A 506 18.77 -12.14 -15.84
N VAL A 507 17.67 -11.38 -15.71
CA VAL A 507 16.78 -11.38 -14.56
C VAL A 507 15.46 -12.04 -14.94
N MET A 508 15.15 -13.17 -14.30
CA MET A 508 14.03 -14.02 -14.75
C MET A 508 13.37 -14.78 -13.61
N GLY A 509 12.13 -15.19 -13.81
CA GLY A 509 11.46 -16.14 -12.94
C GLY A 509 11.95 -17.57 -13.20
N VAL A 510 11.58 -18.50 -12.31
CA VAL A 510 11.99 -19.92 -12.40
C VAL A 510 11.52 -20.56 -13.71
N LEU A 511 10.30 -20.26 -14.14
CA LEU A 511 9.71 -20.89 -15.34
C LEU A 511 10.38 -20.44 -16.65
N GLU A 512 10.97 -19.25 -16.65
CA GLU A 512 11.67 -18.70 -17.82
C GLU A 512 13.07 -19.28 -18.00
N THR A 513 13.64 -19.95 -17.00
CA THR A 513 14.97 -20.59 -17.08
C THR A 513 14.98 -21.89 -17.87
N ARG A 514 13.83 -22.41 -18.23
CA ARG A 514 13.67 -23.69 -18.95
C ARG A 514 14.48 -23.73 -20.24
N ASN A 515 15.27 -24.79 -20.42
CA ASN A 515 16.13 -25.03 -21.60
C ASN A 515 17.26 -24.00 -21.76
N LEU A 516 17.57 -23.23 -20.72
CA LEU A 516 18.67 -22.29 -20.71
C LEU A 516 19.72 -22.71 -19.70
N ASP A 517 20.98 -22.53 -20.07
CA ASP A 517 22.13 -22.85 -19.25
C ASP A 517 22.91 -21.59 -18.93
N PHE A 518 23.34 -21.46 -17.68
CA PHE A 518 24.10 -20.33 -17.16
C PHE A 518 25.38 -20.80 -16.47
N ASP A 519 26.44 -19.98 -16.52
CA ASP A 519 27.66 -20.24 -15.74
C ASP A 519 27.48 -19.81 -14.28
N HIS A 520 26.82 -18.66 -14.06
CA HIS A 520 26.62 -18.02 -12.77
C HIS A 520 25.13 -17.88 -12.48
N VAL A 521 24.69 -18.47 -11.37
CA VAL A 521 23.27 -18.49 -11.00
C VAL A 521 23.09 -17.95 -9.58
N LEU A 522 22.29 -16.90 -9.44
CA LEU A 522 21.82 -16.38 -8.17
C LEU A 522 20.30 -16.59 -8.07
N VAL A 523 19.85 -17.33 -7.06
CA VAL A 523 18.43 -17.61 -6.85
C VAL A 523 17.98 -16.89 -5.59
N LEU A 524 16.97 -16.02 -5.72
CA LEU A 524 16.41 -15.22 -4.63
C LEU A 524 15.09 -15.78 -4.15
N SER A 525 14.80 -15.59 -2.86
CA SER A 525 13.58 -16.04 -2.18
C SER A 525 13.28 -17.53 -2.36
N CYS A 526 14.34 -18.35 -2.31
CA CYS A 526 14.24 -19.80 -2.45
C CYS A 526 13.70 -20.44 -1.17
N ASN A 527 12.51 -20.02 -0.77
CA ASN A 527 11.77 -20.49 0.40
C ASN A 527 10.77 -21.58 0.01
N GLU A 528 10.35 -22.35 1.01
CA GLU A 528 9.21 -23.25 0.88
C GLU A 528 7.95 -22.43 0.56
N GLY A 529 7.13 -22.88 -0.38
CA GLY A 529 5.97 -22.14 -0.91
C GLY A 529 6.27 -21.24 -2.13
N ASN A 530 7.53 -20.78 -2.28
CA ASN A 530 7.99 -20.09 -3.49
C ASN A 530 8.68 -21.08 -4.46
N MET A 531 9.44 -22.04 -3.91
CA MET A 531 10.10 -23.08 -4.66
C MET A 531 10.00 -24.41 -3.88
N PRO A 532 9.04 -25.26 -4.19
CA PRO A 532 8.05 -25.19 -5.26
C PRO A 532 6.88 -24.21 -4.98
N LYS A 533 6.31 -23.61 -6.04
CA LYS A 533 5.16 -22.71 -5.97
C LYS A 533 3.85 -23.45 -6.30
N GLY A 534 2.74 -23.04 -5.66
CA GLY A 534 1.40 -23.55 -6.02
C GLY A 534 1.15 -25.00 -5.64
N ILE A 535 1.85 -25.53 -4.63
CA ILE A 535 1.58 -26.89 -4.10
C ILE A 535 0.21 -26.92 -3.40
N ASP A 536 -0.17 -25.83 -2.74
CA ASP A 536 -1.41 -25.69 -1.99
C ASP A 536 -2.56 -25.17 -2.85
N ASP A 537 -2.44 -25.15 -4.18
CA ASP A 537 -3.50 -24.69 -5.06
C ASP A 537 -4.78 -25.53 -4.86
N ALA A 538 -5.85 -24.83 -4.56
CA ALA A 538 -7.17 -25.43 -4.40
C ALA A 538 -7.63 -26.10 -5.71
N SER A 539 -8.34 -27.17 -5.59
CA SER A 539 -9.02 -27.87 -6.70
C SER A 539 -10.35 -28.43 -6.18
N PHE A 540 -11.37 -28.45 -7.04
CA PHE A 540 -12.62 -29.12 -6.73
C PHE A 540 -12.47 -30.65 -6.78
N ILE A 541 -11.53 -31.17 -7.58
CA ILE A 541 -11.33 -32.62 -7.75
C ILE A 541 -10.40 -33.14 -6.66
N PRO A 542 -10.88 -34.03 -5.75
CA PRO A 542 -10.05 -34.61 -4.70
C PRO A 542 -8.80 -35.33 -5.22
N HIS A 543 -7.73 -35.31 -4.44
CA HIS A 543 -6.43 -35.87 -4.82
C HIS A 543 -6.50 -37.34 -5.26
N LEU A 544 -7.26 -38.19 -4.59
CA LEU A 544 -7.41 -39.60 -4.97
C LEU A 544 -8.13 -39.78 -6.30
N ILE A 545 -9.12 -38.95 -6.61
CA ILE A 545 -9.78 -38.97 -7.91
C ILE A 545 -8.78 -38.51 -8.97
N ARG A 546 -8.03 -37.44 -8.71
CA ARG A 546 -6.96 -36.98 -9.63
C ARG A 546 -5.96 -38.11 -9.93
N LYS A 547 -5.50 -38.84 -8.89
CA LYS A 547 -4.59 -39.95 -9.03
C LYS A 547 -5.20 -41.15 -9.80
N ALA A 548 -6.49 -41.47 -9.53
CA ALA A 548 -7.17 -42.59 -10.18
C ALA A 548 -7.37 -42.36 -11.68
N TYR A 549 -7.61 -41.11 -12.08
CA TYR A 549 -7.84 -40.75 -13.51
C TYR A 549 -6.61 -40.12 -14.17
N ASN A 550 -5.45 -40.16 -13.54
CA ASN A 550 -4.19 -39.60 -14.05
C ASN A 550 -4.30 -38.11 -14.40
N LEU A 551 -5.03 -37.36 -13.61
CA LEU A 551 -5.02 -35.91 -13.62
C LEU A 551 -3.78 -35.38 -12.90
N THR A 552 -3.46 -34.11 -13.07
CA THR A 552 -2.31 -33.50 -12.43
C THR A 552 -2.46 -33.51 -10.90
N THR A 553 -1.50 -34.09 -10.17
CA THR A 553 -1.48 -34.17 -8.71
C THR A 553 -0.41 -33.24 -8.12
N ILE A 554 -0.45 -33.06 -6.80
CA ILE A 554 0.60 -32.32 -6.06
C ILE A 554 1.97 -32.96 -6.29
N ASP A 555 2.07 -34.30 -6.25
CA ASP A 555 3.31 -35.04 -6.52
C ASP A 555 3.88 -34.72 -7.92
N ASN A 556 3.00 -34.59 -8.90
CA ASN A 556 3.39 -34.18 -10.25
C ASN A 556 3.97 -32.75 -10.25
N LYS A 557 3.32 -31.80 -9.58
CA LYS A 557 3.83 -30.43 -9.46
C LYS A 557 5.19 -30.38 -8.77
N VAL A 558 5.37 -31.12 -7.66
CA VAL A 558 6.65 -31.21 -6.96
C VAL A 558 7.74 -31.76 -7.88
N SER A 559 7.47 -32.84 -8.63
CA SER A 559 8.43 -33.40 -9.59
C SER A 559 8.82 -32.42 -10.70
N ILE A 560 7.89 -31.61 -11.16
CA ILE A 560 8.13 -30.57 -12.17
C ILE A 560 9.09 -29.49 -11.62
N TYR A 561 8.80 -28.98 -10.42
CA TYR A 561 9.65 -27.95 -9.81
C TYR A 561 11.01 -28.51 -9.39
N SER A 562 11.06 -29.78 -8.94
CA SER A 562 12.33 -30.47 -8.68
C SER A 562 13.19 -30.55 -9.94
N TYR A 563 12.59 -30.89 -11.09
CA TYR A 563 13.29 -30.85 -12.37
C TYR A 563 13.79 -29.45 -12.72
N TYR A 564 12.97 -28.42 -12.60
CA TYR A 564 13.42 -27.05 -12.89
C TYR A 564 14.55 -26.59 -11.99
N PHE A 565 14.51 -26.94 -10.71
CA PHE A 565 15.57 -26.65 -9.76
C PHE A 565 16.89 -27.31 -10.19
N HIS A 566 16.89 -28.60 -10.47
CA HIS A 566 18.07 -29.34 -10.85
C HIS A 566 18.58 -28.95 -12.25
N SER A 567 17.69 -28.78 -13.22
CA SER A 567 18.03 -28.32 -14.57
C SER A 567 18.71 -26.96 -14.57
N LEU A 568 18.24 -26.01 -13.73
CA LEU A 568 18.85 -24.69 -13.60
C LEU A 568 20.31 -24.74 -13.16
N ILE A 569 20.65 -25.66 -12.26
CA ILE A 569 21.98 -25.75 -11.65
C ILE A 569 22.91 -26.78 -12.32
N GLN A 570 22.38 -27.67 -13.15
CA GLN A 570 23.12 -28.81 -13.65
C GLN A 570 24.42 -28.45 -14.40
N ARG A 571 24.44 -27.36 -15.18
CA ARG A 571 25.61 -26.92 -15.96
C ARG A 571 26.25 -25.63 -15.43
N ALA A 572 25.74 -25.09 -14.33
CA ALA A 572 26.30 -23.88 -13.72
C ALA A 572 27.67 -24.19 -13.06
N LYS A 573 28.57 -23.21 -13.10
CA LYS A 573 29.89 -23.26 -12.42
C LYS A 573 29.75 -22.91 -10.96
N ASP A 574 29.01 -21.81 -10.67
CA ASP A 574 28.70 -21.37 -9.32
C ASP A 574 27.21 -21.06 -9.19
N VAL A 575 26.68 -21.44 -8.03
CA VAL A 575 25.27 -21.28 -7.70
C VAL A 575 25.16 -20.70 -6.29
N THR A 576 24.41 -19.63 -6.16
CA THR A 576 24.13 -19.01 -4.87
C THR A 576 22.62 -19.00 -4.63
N PHE A 577 22.17 -19.64 -3.56
CA PHE A 577 20.78 -19.61 -3.12
C PHE A 577 20.61 -18.66 -1.96
N LEU A 578 19.64 -17.78 -2.03
CA LEU A 578 19.20 -16.93 -0.91
C LEU A 578 17.79 -17.29 -0.50
N TYR A 579 17.56 -17.32 0.82
CA TYR A 579 16.25 -17.53 1.38
C TYR A 579 16.01 -16.62 2.58
N ASN A 580 14.75 -16.29 2.85
CA ASN A 580 14.34 -15.53 4.00
C ASN A 580 14.21 -16.46 5.21
N ASN A 581 14.88 -16.13 6.33
CA ASN A 581 14.83 -16.88 7.58
C ASN A 581 13.95 -16.22 8.65
N SER A 582 13.24 -15.12 8.33
CA SER A 582 12.33 -14.45 9.25
C SER A 582 11.06 -15.26 9.47
N THR A 583 10.61 -15.32 10.73
CA THR A 583 9.35 -15.96 11.13
C THR A 583 8.21 -14.95 11.34
N GLN A 584 8.37 -13.70 10.90
CA GLN A 584 7.34 -12.68 11.05
C GLN A 584 6.34 -12.71 9.88
N GLY A 585 5.05 -12.63 10.20
CA GLY A 585 3.97 -12.64 9.21
C GLY A 585 3.46 -14.02 8.83
N SER A 586 2.95 -14.17 7.61
CA SER A 586 2.41 -15.42 7.06
C SER A 586 3.49 -16.39 6.53
N HIS A 587 4.75 -16.00 6.52
CA HIS A 587 5.85 -16.80 6.00
C HIS A 587 6.55 -17.55 7.14
N THR A 588 6.80 -18.83 6.92
CA THR A 588 7.43 -19.73 7.92
C THR A 588 8.93 -19.54 8.05
N GLY A 589 9.57 -18.76 7.17
CA GLY A 589 11.03 -18.60 7.15
C GLY A 589 11.81 -19.85 6.81
N GLU A 590 11.17 -20.87 6.23
CA GLU A 590 11.77 -22.15 5.87
C GLU A 590 12.43 -22.08 4.50
N MET A 591 13.64 -22.66 4.39
CA MET A 591 14.28 -22.83 3.09
C MET A 591 13.53 -23.88 2.26
N SER A 592 13.61 -23.76 0.94
CA SER A 592 13.03 -24.74 0.00
C SER A 592 13.46 -26.16 0.30
N ARG A 593 12.49 -27.09 0.24
CA ARG A 593 12.76 -28.53 0.36
C ARG A 593 13.84 -29.04 -0.60
N PHE A 594 13.97 -28.44 -1.78
CA PHE A 594 14.99 -28.82 -2.76
C PHE A 594 16.41 -28.43 -2.32
N ILE A 595 16.56 -27.31 -1.61
CA ILE A 595 17.83 -26.95 -0.98
C ILE A 595 18.15 -27.95 0.14
N LEU A 596 17.19 -28.34 0.97
CA LEU A 596 17.35 -29.33 2.02
C LEU A 596 17.76 -30.70 1.43
N GLN A 597 17.07 -31.12 0.36
CA GLN A 597 17.41 -32.34 -0.36
C GLN A 597 18.84 -32.28 -0.91
N LEU A 598 19.19 -31.17 -1.57
CA LEU A 598 20.54 -30.96 -2.08
C LEU A 598 21.61 -31.05 -0.97
N MET A 599 21.33 -30.46 0.21
CA MET A 599 22.25 -30.51 1.36
C MET A 599 22.47 -31.94 1.91
N VAL A 600 21.49 -32.83 1.76
CA VAL A 600 21.60 -34.25 2.22
C VAL A 600 22.24 -35.14 1.15
N GLU A 601 21.89 -34.90 -0.12
CA GLU A 601 22.29 -35.79 -1.22
C GLU A 601 23.63 -35.39 -1.88
N TRP A 602 24.05 -34.13 -1.71
CA TRP A 602 25.22 -33.58 -2.38
C TRP A 602 26.54 -34.02 -1.70
N ASN A 603 27.43 -34.60 -2.47
CA ASN A 603 28.68 -35.19 -1.95
C ASN A 603 29.86 -34.20 -1.91
N HIS A 604 29.67 -32.95 -2.30
CA HIS A 604 30.72 -31.92 -2.31
C HIS A 604 30.44 -30.82 -1.26
N PRO A 605 31.44 -30.03 -0.86
CA PRO A 605 31.25 -28.94 0.10
C PRO A 605 30.22 -27.93 -0.37
N ILE A 606 29.34 -27.49 0.56
CA ILE A 606 28.38 -26.39 0.38
C ILE A 606 28.75 -25.29 1.36
N HIS A 607 28.90 -24.06 0.87
CA HIS A 607 29.17 -22.89 1.70
C HIS A 607 27.87 -22.36 2.28
N ARG A 608 27.82 -22.28 3.62
CA ARG A 608 26.63 -21.71 4.33
C ARG A 608 26.99 -20.40 4.97
N LEU A 609 26.30 -19.35 4.58
CA LEU A 609 26.51 -17.99 5.04
C LEU A 609 25.20 -17.40 5.58
N THR A 610 25.32 -16.36 6.38
CA THR A 610 24.19 -15.58 6.90
C THR A 610 24.45 -14.10 6.64
N LEU A 611 23.55 -13.45 5.93
CA LEU A 611 23.58 -11.99 5.82
C LEU A 611 23.08 -11.41 7.14
N GLN A 612 23.91 -10.64 7.77
CA GLN A 612 23.54 -9.81 8.90
C GLN A 612 23.54 -8.35 8.44
N ALA A 613 22.59 -7.56 8.94
CA ALA A 613 22.71 -6.12 8.83
C ALA A 613 23.95 -5.74 9.65
N GLY A 614 25.12 -5.78 8.99
CA GLY A 614 26.43 -5.56 9.60
C GLY A 614 26.69 -4.10 9.97
N GLN A 615 25.64 -3.35 10.22
CA GLN A 615 25.78 -2.07 10.86
C GLN A 615 25.44 -2.28 12.33
N ASP A 616 26.43 -2.11 13.19
CA ASP A 616 26.15 -1.39 14.42
C ASP A 616 25.13 -0.30 14.04
N PRO A 617 23.99 -0.19 14.74
CA PRO A 617 23.12 0.93 14.52
C PRO A 617 24.07 2.13 14.57
N MET A 618 24.30 2.77 13.42
CA MET A 618 25.00 4.04 13.44
C MET A 618 24.23 4.82 14.50
N CYS A 619 24.86 5.03 15.66
CA CYS A 619 24.43 6.08 16.53
C CYS A 619 24.45 7.30 15.62
N VAL A 620 23.31 7.65 15.07
CA VAL A 620 23.17 8.93 14.39
C VAL A 620 23.42 9.90 15.50
N GLU A 621 24.63 10.46 15.55
CA GLU A 621 24.92 11.53 16.48
C GLU A 621 23.85 12.56 16.27
N ALA A 622 23.10 12.82 17.32
CA ALA A 622 21.98 13.74 17.25
C ALA A 622 22.49 15.07 16.71
N LYS A 623 21.87 15.57 15.63
CA LYS A 623 22.33 16.80 14.99
C LYS A 623 22.33 17.94 15.98
N VAL A 624 23.48 18.57 16.14
CA VAL A 624 23.66 19.80 16.88
C VAL A 624 23.85 20.92 15.86
N VAL A 625 23.15 22.02 16.04
CA VAL A 625 23.29 23.19 15.18
C VAL A 625 23.95 24.33 15.94
N GLU A 626 25.17 24.66 15.56
CA GLU A 626 25.88 25.80 16.12
C GLU A 626 25.32 27.12 15.59
N LYS A 627 25.39 28.16 16.39
CA LYS A 627 24.94 29.52 16.06
C LYS A 627 25.98 30.25 15.21
N ASN A 628 26.04 29.88 13.91
CA ASN A 628 26.89 30.58 12.95
C ASN A 628 26.32 31.98 12.61
N GLU A 629 27.08 32.76 11.83
CA GLU A 629 26.68 34.12 11.42
C GLU A 629 25.29 34.23 10.78
N ALA A 630 24.89 33.24 10.04
CA ALA A 630 23.58 33.21 9.37
C ALA A 630 22.44 33.01 10.38
N VAL A 631 22.65 32.15 11.38
CA VAL A 631 21.69 31.90 12.48
C VAL A 631 21.61 33.13 13.38
N LEU A 632 22.76 33.74 13.76
CA LEU A 632 22.78 34.94 14.58
C LEU A 632 22.09 36.11 13.88
N ARG A 633 22.28 36.29 12.59
CA ARG A 633 21.59 37.32 11.81
C ARG A 633 20.07 37.13 11.83
N LYS A 634 19.57 35.89 11.69
CA LYS A 634 18.15 35.58 11.82
C LYS A 634 17.60 35.83 13.22
N LEU A 635 18.37 35.50 14.25
CA LEU A 635 18.01 35.81 15.64
C LEU A 635 17.96 37.33 15.86
N ASP A 636 18.88 38.10 15.25
CA ASP A 636 18.89 39.57 15.36
C ASP A 636 17.68 40.23 14.72
N GLU A 637 17.11 39.61 13.67
CA GLU A 637 15.83 40.04 13.03
C GLU A 637 14.61 39.76 13.93
N MET A 638 14.74 38.85 14.92
CA MET A 638 13.64 38.51 15.82
C MET A 638 13.56 39.55 16.97
N SER A 639 12.43 40.20 17.05
CA SER A 639 12.13 41.17 18.11
C SER A 639 10.97 40.78 19.00
N TYR A 640 10.26 39.69 18.69
CA TYR A 640 9.07 39.23 19.39
C TYR A 640 9.16 37.75 19.77
N PHE A 641 8.85 37.43 21.01
CA PHE A 641 8.85 36.08 21.56
C PHE A 641 7.51 35.74 22.23
N SER A 642 6.75 34.81 21.63
CA SER A 642 5.54 34.28 22.26
C SER A 642 5.87 33.25 23.34
N PRO A 643 4.98 33.03 24.34
CA PRO A 643 5.13 31.95 25.34
C PRO A 643 5.35 30.59 24.68
N THR A 644 4.66 30.32 23.58
CA THR A 644 4.81 29.06 22.81
C THR A 644 6.22 28.94 22.23
N ALA A 645 6.82 30.03 21.76
CA ALA A 645 8.19 30.00 21.22
C ALA A 645 9.19 29.71 22.34
N ILE A 646 9.02 30.38 23.49
CA ILE A 646 9.86 30.18 24.68
C ILE A 646 9.75 28.74 25.19
N ASN A 647 8.54 28.22 25.35
CA ASN A 647 8.28 26.84 25.75
C ASN A 647 8.85 25.83 24.77
N THR A 648 8.81 26.11 23.45
CA THR A 648 9.45 25.25 22.44
C THR A 648 10.95 25.19 22.66
N TYR A 649 11.59 26.32 22.99
CA TYR A 649 13.02 26.37 23.30
C TYR A 649 13.37 25.56 24.56
N ILE A 650 12.60 25.75 25.63
CA ILE A 650 12.77 25.00 26.90
C ILE A 650 12.60 23.50 26.66
N THR A 651 11.60 23.12 25.88
CA THR A 651 11.32 21.70 25.57
C THR A 651 12.42 21.06 24.75
N CYS A 652 12.88 21.73 23.68
CA CYS A 652 13.92 21.24 22.77
C CYS A 652 14.50 22.41 21.97
N LYS A 653 15.76 22.76 22.21
CA LYS A 653 16.47 23.85 21.52
C LYS A 653 16.50 23.59 19.99
N LEU A 654 16.74 22.34 19.56
CA LEU A 654 16.79 21.97 18.14
C LEU A 654 15.42 22.08 17.47
N LYS A 655 14.32 21.73 18.17
CA LYS A 655 12.94 21.94 17.67
C LYS A 655 12.67 23.43 17.45
N TYR A 656 13.13 24.28 18.37
CA TYR A 656 13.01 25.72 18.24
C TYR A 656 13.73 26.23 16.99
N TYR A 657 14.96 25.73 16.74
CA TYR A 657 15.70 26.06 15.53
C TYR A 657 14.94 25.72 14.27
N PHE A 658 14.46 24.47 14.13
CA PHE A 658 13.73 24.06 12.93
C PHE A 658 12.47 24.90 12.69
N LYS A 659 11.70 25.15 13.73
CA LYS A 659 10.42 25.85 13.63
C LYS A 659 10.56 27.34 13.40
N TYR A 660 11.39 28.02 14.18
CA TYR A 660 11.44 29.50 14.24
C TYR A 660 12.61 30.11 13.46
N ILE A 661 13.75 29.46 13.41
CA ILE A 661 14.94 29.97 12.71
C ILE A 661 15.00 29.46 11.29
N ALA A 662 14.90 28.16 11.07
CA ALA A 662 14.89 27.54 9.76
C ALA A 662 13.54 27.71 9.03
N GLY A 663 12.47 28.02 9.76
CA GLY A 663 11.14 28.26 9.17
C GLY A 663 10.50 27.04 8.54
N ILE A 664 10.87 25.84 8.99
CA ILE A 664 10.33 24.60 8.46
C ILE A 664 8.90 24.43 8.97
N LYS A 665 7.96 24.49 8.04
CA LYS A 665 6.53 24.30 8.34
C LYS A 665 6.24 22.81 8.51
N GLU A 666 5.44 22.48 9.52
CA GLU A 666 4.84 21.17 9.67
C GLU A 666 3.92 20.92 8.46
N ALA A 667 3.94 19.71 7.91
CA ALA A 667 2.97 19.35 6.88
C ALA A 667 1.58 19.41 7.51
N ASP A 668 0.71 20.25 6.97
CA ASP A 668 -0.70 20.24 7.36
C ASP A 668 -1.30 18.93 6.82
N GLU A 669 -1.36 17.90 7.65
CA GLU A 669 -2.25 16.76 7.43
C GLU A 669 -3.68 17.23 7.69
N ILE A 670 -4.27 17.80 6.66
CA ILE A 670 -5.69 18.18 6.71
C ILE A 670 -6.49 16.91 6.41
N ASP A 671 -6.70 16.10 7.41
CA ASP A 671 -7.81 15.16 7.42
C ASP A 671 -9.07 15.98 7.79
N VAL A 672 -9.75 16.47 6.78
CA VAL A 672 -10.88 17.42 6.93
C VAL A 672 -12.12 16.75 7.56
N ASP A 673 -12.13 15.44 7.68
CA ASP A 673 -13.24 14.72 8.30
C ASP A 673 -13.17 14.70 9.82
N ASP A 674 -12.02 15.02 10.41
CA ASP A 674 -11.82 14.95 11.86
C ASP A 674 -11.63 16.35 12.46
N VAL A 675 -12.39 16.64 13.49
CA VAL A 675 -12.16 17.81 14.34
C VAL A 675 -11.01 17.43 15.27
N ASP A 676 -9.78 17.79 14.89
CA ASP A 676 -8.62 17.58 15.74
C ASP A 676 -8.74 18.38 17.05
N ASN A 677 -7.91 18.04 18.02
CA ASN A 677 -7.94 18.70 19.33
C ASN A 677 -7.68 20.21 19.24
N ARG A 678 -6.93 20.67 18.25
CA ARG A 678 -6.63 22.10 18.04
C ARG A 678 -7.87 22.83 17.48
N ILE A 679 -8.51 22.27 16.45
CA ILE A 679 -9.73 22.82 15.86
C ILE A 679 -10.86 22.82 16.89
N PHE A 680 -10.98 21.71 17.69
CA PHE A 680 -11.95 21.63 18.79
C PHE A 680 -11.72 22.75 19.83
N GLY A 681 -10.46 23.01 20.19
CA GLY A 681 -10.09 24.11 21.09
C GLY A 681 -10.51 25.46 20.52
N ASN A 682 -10.16 25.75 19.25
CA ASN A 682 -10.53 27.01 18.61
C ASN A 682 -12.06 27.23 18.57
N ILE A 683 -12.83 26.19 18.18
CA ILE A 683 -14.31 26.27 18.16
C ILE A 683 -14.83 26.61 19.57
N PHE A 684 -14.28 26.00 20.61
CA PHE A 684 -14.69 26.28 21.99
C PHE A 684 -14.35 27.74 22.40
N HIS A 685 -13.14 28.24 22.08
CA HIS A 685 -12.74 29.63 22.36
C HIS A 685 -13.65 30.64 21.67
N THR A 686 -13.88 30.45 20.34
CA THR A 686 -14.80 31.30 19.57
C THR A 686 -16.23 31.24 20.13
N ALA A 687 -16.71 30.04 20.51
CA ALA A 687 -18.04 29.87 21.11
C ALA A 687 -18.14 30.54 22.47
N ALA A 688 -17.12 30.48 23.32
CA ALA A 688 -17.07 31.17 24.62
C ALA A 688 -17.10 32.68 24.43
N GLN A 689 -16.28 33.22 23.51
CA GLN A 689 -16.27 34.64 23.17
C GLN A 689 -17.66 35.13 22.71
N LEU A 690 -18.22 34.46 21.69
CA LEU A 690 -19.52 34.83 21.14
C LEU A 690 -20.66 34.72 22.16
N MET A 691 -20.59 33.78 23.09
CA MET A 691 -21.54 33.60 24.16
C MET A 691 -21.59 34.85 25.07
N TYR A 692 -20.44 35.32 25.53
CA TYR A 692 -20.40 36.53 26.38
C TYR A 692 -20.79 37.80 25.59
N GLU A 693 -20.28 37.97 24.36
CA GLU A 693 -20.56 39.12 23.53
C GLU A 693 -22.04 39.24 23.12
N LYS A 694 -22.68 38.10 22.75
CA LYS A 694 -24.02 38.13 22.12
C LYS A 694 -25.14 37.70 23.08
N LEU A 695 -24.89 36.78 24.03
CA LEU A 695 -25.95 36.27 24.93
C LEU A 695 -25.92 36.92 26.33
N LEU A 696 -24.75 37.40 26.78
CA LEU A 696 -24.57 38.08 28.06
C LEU A 696 -23.96 39.51 27.88
N PRO A 697 -24.45 40.37 26.99
CA PRO A 697 -23.83 41.66 26.66
C PRO A 697 -24.12 42.71 27.75
N ARG A 698 -23.80 42.44 29.00
CA ARG A 698 -23.98 43.33 30.12
C ARG A 698 -22.64 43.77 30.70
N GLU A 699 -22.51 44.99 31.14
CA GLU A 699 -21.32 45.51 31.76
C GLU A 699 -20.98 44.71 33.04
N ILE A 700 -22.00 44.45 33.87
CA ILE A 700 -21.88 43.61 35.06
C ILE A 700 -22.86 42.42 34.93
N ILE A 701 -22.31 41.22 34.94
CA ILE A 701 -23.04 39.96 34.84
C ILE A 701 -23.33 39.43 36.25
N THR A 702 -24.60 39.20 36.53
CA THR A 702 -25.08 38.71 37.82
C THR A 702 -25.41 37.22 37.76
N ALA A 703 -25.48 36.54 38.93
CA ALA A 703 -25.92 35.14 39.02
C ALA A 703 -27.28 34.91 38.38
N LYS A 704 -28.23 35.90 38.43
CA LYS A 704 -29.56 35.82 37.82
C LYS A 704 -29.48 35.79 36.30
N ASP A 705 -28.56 36.49 35.68
CA ASP A 705 -28.37 36.53 34.23
C ASP A 705 -27.86 35.18 33.76
N ILE A 706 -26.86 34.57 34.44
CA ILE A 706 -26.33 33.25 34.14
C ILE A 706 -27.43 32.19 34.35
N ASP A 707 -28.16 32.21 35.46
CA ASP A 707 -29.28 31.30 35.75
C ASP A 707 -30.35 31.34 34.66
N LYS A 708 -30.65 32.53 34.13
CA LYS A 708 -31.59 32.70 33.05
C LYS A 708 -31.08 32.06 31.75
N LEU A 709 -29.80 32.29 31.37
CA LEU A 709 -29.20 31.67 30.20
C LEU A 709 -29.13 30.15 30.33
N LEU A 710 -28.73 29.62 31.48
CA LEU A 710 -28.67 28.18 31.75
C LEU A 710 -30.05 27.48 31.65
N LYS A 711 -31.14 28.20 32.03
CA LYS A 711 -32.51 27.67 31.96
C LYS A 711 -33.14 27.76 30.59
N THR A 712 -32.88 28.83 29.87
CA THR A 712 -33.60 29.14 28.61
C THR A 712 -32.75 28.87 27.36
N GLY A 713 -31.43 28.79 27.49
CA GLY A 713 -30.49 28.74 26.35
C GLY A 713 -30.52 30.03 25.48
N LYS A 714 -31.23 31.08 25.93
CA LYS A 714 -31.48 32.28 25.11
C LYS A 714 -30.86 33.55 25.71
N SER A 715 -30.59 34.52 24.84
CA SER A 715 -30.05 35.82 25.20
C SER A 715 -30.82 36.50 26.33
N THR A 716 -30.10 37.20 27.21
CA THR A 716 -30.64 37.94 28.33
C THR A 716 -31.17 39.33 27.96
N GLN A 717 -30.95 39.80 26.73
CA GLN A 717 -31.38 41.09 26.23
C GLN A 717 -32.91 41.19 25.98
N SER A 718 -33.45 42.40 26.13
CA SER A 718 -34.83 42.71 25.85
C SER A 718 -35.11 42.74 24.31
N LEU A 719 -36.35 42.49 23.92
CA LEU A 719 -36.89 42.32 22.56
C LEU A 719 -36.62 43.45 21.53
N THR A 720 -35.82 44.45 21.85
CA THR A 720 -35.55 45.60 20.98
C THR A 720 -34.27 45.54 20.16
N SER A 721 -33.39 44.59 20.39
CA SER A 721 -32.18 44.37 19.58
C SER A 721 -32.30 43.09 18.76
N GLY A 722 -31.78 43.08 17.53
CA GLY A 722 -31.90 41.96 16.58
C GLY A 722 -31.32 40.59 17.05
N ASN A 723 -30.88 40.50 18.30
CA ASN A 723 -30.30 39.27 18.93
C ASN A 723 -31.27 38.60 19.93
N ALA A 724 -32.50 39.03 20.06
CA ALA A 724 -33.44 38.56 21.08
C ALA A 724 -33.80 37.05 20.98
N ASP A 725 -33.66 36.47 19.81
CA ASP A 725 -33.96 35.05 19.54
C ASP A 725 -32.71 34.15 19.41
N LEU A 726 -31.51 34.70 19.69
CA LEU A 726 -30.29 33.96 19.57
C LEU A 726 -30.13 32.93 20.71
N THR A 727 -29.81 31.71 20.36
CA THR A 727 -29.63 30.60 21.32
C THR A 727 -28.17 30.19 21.45
N LEU A 728 -27.85 29.39 22.50
CA LEU A 728 -26.53 28.84 22.69
C LEU A 728 -26.14 27.89 21.52
N ASP A 729 -27.14 27.17 20.97
CA ASP A 729 -26.95 26.32 19.80
C ASP A 729 -26.53 27.12 18.57
N ASP A 730 -27.17 28.30 18.33
CA ASP A 730 -26.79 29.19 17.21
C ASP A 730 -25.38 29.71 17.35
N ILE A 731 -24.89 29.98 18.57
CA ILE A 731 -23.54 30.42 18.85
C ILE A 731 -22.53 29.33 18.51
N VAL A 732 -22.80 28.07 18.92
CA VAL A 732 -21.93 26.94 18.62
C VAL A 732 -21.90 26.65 17.12
N ASP A 733 -23.06 26.71 16.45
CA ASP A 733 -23.13 26.51 14.99
C ASP A 733 -22.37 27.62 14.24
N GLU A 734 -22.43 28.87 14.69
CA GLU A 734 -21.64 29.96 14.14
C GLU A 734 -20.13 29.74 14.35
N SER A 735 -19.74 29.24 15.51
CA SER A 735 -18.32 28.91 15.82
C SER A 735 -17.78 27.77 14.94
N PHE A 736 -18.58 26.73 14.71
CA PHE A 736 -18.23 25.70 13.71
C PHE A 736 -18.10 26.27 12.30
N ALA A 737 -19.02 27.18 11.90
CA ALA A 737 -18.95 27.80 10.60
C ALA A 737 -17.68 28.64 10.41
N GLN A 738 -17.23 29.35 11.45
CA GLN A 738 -16.03 30.18 11.39
C GLN A 738 -14.74 29.33 11.42
N GLU A 739 -14.60 28.43 12.40
CA GLU A 739 -13.34 27.75 12.68
C GLU A 739 -13.11 26.51 11.82
N LEU A 740 -14.18 25.75 11.52
CA LEU A 740 -14.07 24.54 10.73
C LEU A 740 -14.28 24.81 9.22
N PHE A 741 -15.24 25.67 8.87
CA PHE A 741 -15.61 25.94 7.49
C PHE A 741 -15.12 27.30 6.96
N ASN A 742 -14.36 28.06 7.72
CA ASN A 742 -13.76 29.35 7.36
C ASN A 742 -14.79 30.36 6.79
N GLN A 743 -16.03 30.30 7.28
CA GLN A 743 -17.08 31.22 6.85
C GLN A 743 -16.95 32.58 7.56
N GLN A 744 -17.36 33.67 6.89
CA GLN A 744 -17.31 35.00 7.50
C GLN A 744 -18.29 35.14 8.68
N PRO A 745 -17.89 35.84 9.76
CA PRO A 745 -18.75 36.10 10.92
C PRO A 745 -20.13 36.66 10.52
N GLY A 746 -21.21 36.21 11.18
CA GLY A 746 -22.55 36.69 10.97
C GLY A 746 -23.37 35.97 9.89
N THR A 747 -22.86 34.95 9.27
CA THR A 747 -23.62 34.10 8.35
C THR A 747 -24.53 33.15 9.15
N ARG A 748 -25.82 33.42 9.23
CA ARG A 748 -26.84 32.58 9.93
C ARG A 748 -27.19 31.29 9.18
N LYS A 749 -26.25 30.61 8.62
CA LYS A 749 -26.46 29.26 8.04
C LYS A 749 -25.92 28.23 9.00
N HIS A 750 -26.80 27.39 9.55
CA HIS A 750 -26.40 26.23 10.29
C HIS A 750 -25.52 25.36 9.39
N PRO A 751 -24.26 25.07 9.76
CA PRO A 751 -23.38 24.21 8.97
C PRO A 751 -23.95 22.79 8.99
N LYS A 752 -23.83 22.09 7.88
CA LYS A 752 -24.16 20.65 7.84
C LYS A 752 -22.99 19.87 8.43
N LEU A 753 -23.21 19.35 9.63
CA LEU A 753 -22.22 18.58 10.39
C LEU A 753 -22.35 17.10 10.09
N ASN A 754 -21.23 16.37 10.05
CA ASN A 754 -21.20 14.91 10.03
C ASN A 754 -21.46 14.32 11.43
N GLY A 755 -21.57 12.98 11.57
CA GLY A 755 -21.91 12.34 12.84
C GLY A 755 -20.93 12.65 13.97
N LEU A 756 -19.62 12.69 13.70
CA LEU A 756 -18.56 12.99 14.69
C LEU A 756 -18.58 14.48 15.06
N GLN A 757 -18.77 15.35 14.10
CA GLN A 757 -18.88 16.79 14.31
C GLN A 757 -20.12 17.14 15.15
N LEU A 758 -21.26 16.43 14.98
CA LEU A 758 -22.43 16.57 15.84
C LEU A 758 -22.14 16.17 17.30
N ILE A 759 -21.36 15.11 17.52
CA ILE A 759 -20.93 14.73 18.86
C ILE A 759 -20.06 15.83 19.47
N ASN A 760 -19.09 16.35 18.73
CA ASN A 760 -18.23 17.45 19.19
C ASN A 760 -19.04 18.72 19.49
N ARG A 761 -20.06 19.02 18.70
CA ARG A 761 -20.99 20.13 18.94
C ARG A 761 -21.68 20.00 20.31
N GLU A 762 -22.25 18.83 20.59
CA GLU A 762 -22.92 18.58 21.88
C GLU A 762 -21.95 18.63 23.06
N VAL A 763 -20.71 18.19 22.89
CA VAL A 763 -19.67 18.32 23.92
C VAL A 763 -19.34 19.79 24.19
N ILE A 764 -19.20 20.61 23.15
CA ILE A 764 -18.93 22.06 23.29
C ILE A 764 -20.07 22.76 24.03
N ILE A 765 -21.35 22.44 23.70
CA ILE A 765 -22.49 22.98 24.40
C ILE A 765 -22.41 22.63 25.91
N LYS A 766 -22.07 21.39 26.25
CA LYS A 766 -21.89 20.98 27.66
C LYS A 766 -20.75 21.75 28.32
N TYR A 767 -19.66 21.99 27.63
CA TYR A 767 -18.52 22.76 28.15
C TYR A 767 -18.90 24.24 28.41
N LEU A 768 -19.69 24.85 27.53
CA LEU A 768 -20.20 26.20 27.76
C LEU A 768 -21.13 26.25 29.00
N HIS A 769 -21.96 25.24 29.20
CA HIS A 769 -22.76 25.11 30.44
C HIS A 769 -21.90 24.96 31.69
N GLN A 770 -20.78 24.24 31.61
CA GLN A 770 -19.83 24.12 32.71
C GLN A 770 -19.14 25.47 33.03
N LEU A 771 -18.69 26.17 31.98
CA LEU A 771 -18.10 27.50 32.07
C LEU A 771 -19.04 28.46 32.80
N LEU A 772 -20.30 28.54 32.37
CA LEU A 772 -21.34 29.37 33.02
C LEU A 772 -21.55 29.01 34.49
N ARG A 773 -21.51 27.74 34.87
CA ARG A 773 -21.65 27.30 36.28
C ARG A 773 -20.47 27.74 37.17
N ILE A 774 -19.23 27.76 36.59
CA ILE A 774 -18.07 28.26 37.30
C ILE A 774 -18.19 29.75 37.51
N ASP A 775 -18.47 30.49 36.44
CA ASP A 775 -18.52 31.95 36.52
C ASP A 775 -19.70 32.44 37.37
N ARG A 776 -20.75 31.67 37.51
CA ARG A 776 -21.85 31.95 38.44
C ARG A 776 -21.36 32.08 39.90
N ARG A 777 -20.30 31.34 40.27
CA ARG A 777 -19.74 31.35 41.65
C ARG A 777 -18.95 32.63 41.93
N THR A 778 -18.39 33.26 40.88
CA THR A 778 -17.57 34.47 40.99
C THR A 778 -18.33 35.74 40.66
N THR A 779 -19.66 35.63 40.48
CA THR A 779 -20.54 36.82 40.28
C THR A 779 -20.66 37.69 41.55
N PRO A 780 -20.83 39.02 41.39
CA PRO A 780 -20.87 39.77 40.14
C PRO A 780 -19.55 39.85 39.41
N LEU A 781 -19.54 39.69 38.12
CA LEU A 781 -18.35 39.72 37.29
C LEU A 781 -18.54 40.71 36.09
N ARG A 782 -17.42 41.36 35.71
CA ARG A 782 -17.34 42.21 34.54
C ARG A 782 -16.34 41.59 33.57
N VAL A 783 -16.75 41.25 32.33
CA VAL A 783 -15.83 40.85 31.29
C VAL A 783 -15.27 42.11 30.63
N ILE A 784 -13.94 42.26 30.71
CA ILE A 784 -13.25 43.43 30.18
C ILE A 784 -12.90 43.22 28.71
N GLY A 785 -12.47 42.03 28.35
CA GLY A 785 -12.13 41.70 26.97
C GLY A 785 -11.98 40.22 26.68
N HIS A 786 -12.08 39.88 25.36
CA HIS A 786 -11.86 38.54 24.86
C HIS A 786 -10.86 38.55 23.70
N GLU A 787 -10.04 37.56 23.60
CA GLU A 787 -9.19 37.30 22.44
C GLU A 787 -8.36 38.51 21.98
N PHE A 788 -7.80 39.28 22.91
CA PHE A 788 -7.08 40.50 22.57
C PHE A 788 -5.55 40.36 22.79
N PRO A 789 -4.74 41.07 21.99
CA PRO A 789 -3.28 40.94 22.04
C PRO A 789 -2.72 41.75 23.22
N VAL A 790 -1.74 41.19 23.93
CA VAL A 790 -0.97 41.83 24.98
C VAL A 790 0.51 41.73 24.69
N LYS A 791 1.26 42.81 25.00
CA LYS A 791 2.67 42.89 24.77
C LYS A 791 3.39 43.67 25.90
N ARG A 792 4.61 43.23 26.22
CA ARG A 792 5.48 43.94 27.16
C ARG A 792 6.88 44.02 26.55
N PRO A 793 7.48 45.23 26.51
CA PRO A 793 8.89 45.36 26.17
C PRO A 793 9.79 44.85 27.32
N LEU A 794 10.83 44.14 26.91
CA LEU A 794 11.87 43.64 27.81
C LEU A 794 13.25 44.07 27.31
N THR A 795 14.14 44.44 28.22
CA THR A 795 15.55 44.72 27.88
C THR A 795 16.41 43.54 28.31
N ILE A 796 17.09 42.92 27.38
CA ILE A 796 18.02 41.79 27.59
C ILE A 796 19.44 42.20 27.23
N LYS A 797 20.44 41.49 27.76
CA LYS A 797 21.86 41.72 27.42
C LYS A 797 22.36 40.67 26.43
N VAL A 798 22.70 41.11 25.22
CA VAL A 798 23.25 40.25 24.17
C VAL A 798 24.69 40.70 23.89
N ASN A 799 25.67 39.84 24.17
CA ASN A 799 27.09 40.16 24.00
C ASN A 799 27.53 41.46 24.73
N GLY A 800 26.96 41.75 25.89
CA GLY A 800 27.24 42.93 26.67
C GLY A 800 26.55 44.22 26.22
N LEU A 801 25.74 44.17 25.18
CA LEU A 801 24.90 45.26 24.67
C LEU A 801 23.44 45.06 25.06
N GLU A 802 22.77 46.16 25.38
CA GLU A 802 21.31 46.13 25.66
C GLU A 802 20.54 45.98 24.34
N LYS A 803 19.63 45.01 24.33
CA LYS A 803 18.70 44.79 23.20
C LYS A 803 17.26 44.83 23.73
N GLN A 804 16.43 45.63 23.07
CA GLN A 804 14.98 45.65 23.33
C GLN A 804 14.26 44.61 22.51
N ILE A 805 13.45 43.80 23.16
CA ILE A 805 12.57 42.80 22.54
C ILE A 805 11.18 42.93 23.15
N GLU A 806 10.19 42.34 22.48
CA GLU A 806 8.84 42.25 22.99
C GLU A 806 8.46 40.79 23.32
N THR A 807 7.74 40.61 24.42
CA THR A 807 7.08 39.33 24.72
C THR A 807 5.60 39.54 24.94
N GLY A 808 4.79 38.53 24.63
CA GLY A 808 3.34 38.64 24.82
C GLY A 808 2.60 37.57 24.05
N GLY A 809 1.32 37.81 23.82
CA GLY A 809 0.48 36.86 23.11
C GLY A 809 -0.96 37.37 23.04
N ARG A 810 -1.91 36.47 23.17
CA ARG A 810 -3.33 36.78 23.17
C ARG A 810 -3.97 36.18 24.40
N ILE A 811 -4.72 36.99 25.14
CA ILE A 811 -5.49 36.59 26.34
C ILE A 811 -6.84 36.10 25.88
N ASP A 812 -7.26 34.89 26.28
CA ASP A 812 -8.56 34.33 25.94
C ASP A 812 -9.69 35.15 26.56
N ARG A 813 -9.57 35.48 27.87
CA ARG A 813 -10.50 36.33 28.56
C ARG A 813 -9.86 37.09 29.73
N LEU A 814 -10.11 38.37 29.84
CA LEU A 814 -9.83 39.18 31.01
C LEU A 814 -11.14 39.58 31.67
N ASP A 815 -11.30 39.30 32.97
CA ASP A 815 -12.49 39.64 33.71
C ASP A 815 -12.13 40.24 35.11
N GLU A 816 -13.05 41.04 35.63
CA GLU A 816 -13.04 41.49 37.01
C GLU A 816 -14.10 40.70 37.78
N ILE A 817 -13.64 40.01 38.84
CA ILE A 817 -14.52 39.19 39.70
C ILE A 817 -14.81 39.91 41.00
N HIS A 818 -15.97 39.59 41.61
CA HIS A 818 -16.45 40.19 42.84
C HIS A 818 -16.50 41.73 42.78
N VAL A 819 -16.98 42.24 41.65
CA VAL A 819 -17.11 43.69 41.33
C VAL A 819 -17.80 44.39 42.49
N ASP A 820 -17.38 45.60 42.80
CA ASP A 820 -17.86 46.45 43.91
C ASP A 820 -17.73 45.86 45.33
N SER A 821 -16.78 44.92 45.55
CA SER A 821 -16.44 44.38 46.86
C SER A 821 -14.97 44.67 47.23
N ASP A 822 -14.62 44.56 48.53
CA ASP A 822 -13.23 44.71 49.01
C ASP A 822 -12.30 43.61 48.44
N ASN A 823 -12.86 42.57 47.83
CA ASN A 823 -12.14 41.44 47.19
C ASN A 823 -12.17 41.53 45.66
N ALA A 824 -12.52 42.66 45.08
CA ALA A 824 -12.49 42.85 43.63
C ALA A 824 -11.07 42.66 43.07
N ARG A 825 -10.92 41.82 42.06
CA ARG A 825 -9.64 41.58 41.45
C ARG A 825 -9.83 41.22 39.97
N LEU A 826 -8.79 41.50 39.20
CA LEU A 826 -8.70 41.03 37.82
C LEU A 826 -8.27 39.58 37.76
N ARG A 827 -8.79 38.90 36.76
CA ARG A 827 -8.44 37.50 36.47
C ARG A 827 -8.13 37.34 34.99
N VAL A 828 -6.93 36.90 34.67
CA VAL A 828 -6.54 36.49 33.31
C VAL A 828 -6.84 35.01 33.16
N VAL A 829 -7.82 34.71 32.34
CA VAL A 829 -8.31 33.33 32.13
C VAL A 829 -7.83 32.80 30.80
N ASP A 830 -7.18 31.64 30.83
CA ASP A 830 -6.78 30.87 29.64
C ASP A 830 -7.53 29.54 29.63
N TYR A 831 -8.22 29.25 28.55
CA TYR A 831 -9.09 28.07 28.43
C TYR A 831 -8.30 26.84 27.96
N LYS A 832 -8.52 25.71 28.61
CA LYS A 832 -7.91 24.43 28.22
C LYS A 832 -8.97 23.34 28.08
N THR A 833 -9.10 22.84 26.85
CA THR A 833 -10.04 21.75 26.51
C THR A 833 -9.43 20.37 26.69
N GLY A 834 -8.12 20.26 26.97
CA GLY A 834 -7.43 19.00 27.21
C GLY A 834 -7.76 18.33 28.54
N SER A 835 -7.54 17.03 28.63
CA SER A 835 -7.85 16.21 29.80
C SER A 835 -6.83 16.31 30.95
N LYS A 836 -5.60 16.78 30.67
CA LYS A 836 -4.52 16.82 31.67
C LYS A 836 -4.44 18.19 32.33
N VAL A 837 -4.71 18.24 33.63
CA VAL A 837 -4.68 19.47 34.46
C VAL A 837 -3.25 19.86 34.80
N ALA A 838 -2.95 21.14 34.91
CA ALA A 838 -1.70 21.63 35.46
C ALA A 838 -1.62 21.33 36.96
N GLU A 839 -0.47 20.77 37.38
CA GLU A 839 -0.20 20.53 38.80
C GLU A 839 0.45 21.75 39.42
N SER A 840 0.22 21.98 40.75
CA SER A 840 0.86 23.04 41.46
C SER A 840 2.39 22.89 41.46
N LEU A 841 3.09 23.97 41.17
CA LEU A 841 4.55 24.06 41.21
C LEU A 841 5.00 24.64 42.53
N LYS A 842 6.21 24.32 42.99
CA LYS A 842 6.74 24.80 44.29
C LYS A 842 7.38 26.18 44.18
N SER A 843 7.85 26.57 43.02
CA SER A 843 8.50 27.85 42.76
C SER A 843 8.37 28.30 41.33
N VAL A 844 8.69 29.55 41.06
CA VAL A 844 8.77 30.12 39.72
C VAL A 844 9.84 29.44 38.86
N ASP A 845 10.95 29.00 39.47
CA ASP A 845 12.03 28.30 38.74
C ASP A 845 11.55 27.02 38.07
N GLU A 846 10.61 26.28 38.68
CA GLU A 846 10.05 25.06 38.14
C GLU A 846 9.24 25.30 36.82
N MET A 847 8.77 26.52 36.57
CA MET A 847 8.07 26.88 35.34
C MET A 847 8.98 26.86 34.11
N PHE A 848 10.27 27.10 34.31
CA PHE A 848 11.28 27.20 33.26
C PHE A 848 12.17 25.93 33.15
N ASP A 849 11.96 24.93 34.01
CA ASP A 849 12.74 23.68 33.98
C ASP A 849 12.01 22.62 33.15
N PRO A 850 12.62 22.07 32.07
CA PRO A 850 12.03 21.07 31.24
C PRO A 850 11.59 19.79 31.96
N LYS A 851 12.09 19.52 33.16
CA LYS A 851 11.65 18.37 33.98
C LYS A 851 10.19 18.44 34.41
N TYR A 852 9.64 19.66 34.55
CA TYR A 852 8.28 19.87 35.02
C TYR A 852 7.25 20.04 33.90
N LEU A 853 7.62 19.85 32.63
CA LEU A 853 6.69 19.87 31.50
C LEU A 853 5.57 18.81 31.60
N GLU A 854 5.84 17.69 32.27
CA GLU A 854 4.79 16.68 32.55
C GLU A 854 3.71 17.22 33.49
N LYS A 855 4.03 18.22 34.34
CA LYS A 855 3.10 18.95 35.22
C LYS A 855 2.40 20.12 34.52
N LYS A 856 2.58 20.29 33.24
CA LYS A 856 2.03 21.41 32.46
C LYS A 856 2.58 22.79 32.93
N SER A 857 3.85 22.84 33.28
CA SER A 857 4.56 24.09 33.64
C SER A 857 4.54 25.11 32.50
N ASP A 858 4.45 24.66 31.24
CA ASP A 858 4.28 25.46 30.02
C ASP A 858 2.98 26.30 30.02
N TYR A 859 1.88 25.74 30.50
CA TYR A 859 0.60 26.48 30.62
C TYR A 859 0.66 27.47 31.76
N THR A 860 1.26 27.06 32.91
CA THR A 860 1.45 27.93 34.06
C THR A 860 2.28 29.15 33.71
N MET A 861 3.39 28.97 32.99
CA MET A 861 4.28 30.04 32.54
C MET A 861 3.54 31.03 31.61
N GLN A 862 2.71 30.52 30.71
CA GLN A 862 1.89 31.34 29.79
C GLN A 862 0.89 32.22 30.56
N ALA A 863 0.11 31.64 31.46
CA ALA A 863 -0.86 32.39 32.27
C ALA A 863 -0.20 33.41 33.19
N MET A 864 0.93 33.08 33.81
CA MET A 864 1.73 34.00 34.62
C MET A 864 2.25 35.17 33.80
N LEU A 865 2.82 34.93 32.62
CA LEU A 865 3.32 36.00 31.74
C LEU A 865 2.19 36.97 31.35
N TYR A 866 1.05 36.46 30.94
CA TYR A 866 -0.08 37.34 30.58
C TYR A 866 -0.60 38.14 31.75
N SER A 867 -0.68 37.54 32.92
CA SER A 867 -1.11 38.22 34.14
C SER A 867 -0.13 39.32 34.59
N LEU A 868 1.17 39.08 34.43
CA LEU A 868 2.20 40.10 34.71
C LEU A 868 2.16 41.26 33.69
N ILE A 869 1.86 40.98 32.42
CA ILE A 869 1.67 42.04 31.42
C ILE A 869 0.50 42.93 31.83
N GLU A 870 -0.65 42.36 32.19
CA GLU A 870 -1.84 43.11 32.56
C GLU A 870 -1.68 43.84 33.91
N ALA A 871 -0.97 43.29 34.89
CA ALA A 871 -0.68 43.91 36.15
C ALA A 871 0.17 45.20 36.02
N THR A 872 0.98 45.27 34.94
CA THR A 872 1.87 46.41 34.68
C THR A 872 1.32 47.36 33.61
N ASN A 873 0.19 47.03 32.94
CA ASN A 873 -0.46 47.85 31.92
C ASN A 873 -1.53 48.77 32.53
N ASP A 874 -1.10 49.63 33.40
CA ASP A 874 -1.90 50.36 34.42
C ASP A 874 -3.07 51.19 33.90
N MET A 875 -3.14 51.56 32.62
CA MET A 875 -4.04 52.63 32.19
C MET A 875 -5.22 52.14 31.33
N GLU A 876 -5.12 50.99 30.70
CA GLU A 876 -6.10 50.57 29.70
C GLU A 876 -7.14 49.58 30.26
N HIS A 877 -6.70 48.57 31.00
CA HIS A 877 -7.59 47.51 31.48
C HIS A 877 -7.70 47.42 33.01
N ASN A 878 -6.78 48.07 33.76
CA ASN A 878 -6.72 48.05 35.24
C ASN A 878 -6.66 49.48 35.84
N PRO A 879 -7.60 50.38 35.56
CA PRO A 879 -7.54 51.76 36.03
C PRO A 879 -7.63 51.90 37.54
N ASN A 880 -8.13 50.88 38.24
CA ASN A 880 -8.29 50.87 39.71
C ASN A 880 -7.13 50.15 40.44
N HIS A 881 -6.08 49.72 39.73
CA HIS A 881 -4.94 48.98 40.30
C HIS A 881 -5.35 47.75 41.14
N HIS A 882 -6.36 47.02 40.66
CA HIS A 882 -6.73 45.77 41.31
C HIS A 882 -5.65 44.71 41.14
N ALA A 883 -5.50 43.85 42.17
CA ALA A 883 -4.62 42.70 42.07
C ALA A 883 -5.01 41.78 40.90
N VAL A 884 -4.02 41.21 40.19
CA VAL A 884 -4.25 40.35 39.01
C VAL A 884 -3.90 38.90 39.33
N SER A 885 -4.85 37.99 39.08
CA SER A 885 -4.71 36.57 39.30
C SER A 885 -4.60 35.79 37.99
N PRO A 886 -3.61 34.88 37.80
CA PRO A 886 -3.57 33.95 36.69
C PRO A 886 -4.55 32.80 36.89
N ALA A 887 -5.30 32.43 35.87
CA ALA A 887 -6.27 31.33 35.91
C ALA A 887 -6.15 30.41 34.69
N LEU A 888 -6.09 29.11 34.91
CA LEU A 888 -6.17 28.07 33.88
C LEU A 888 -7.46 27.29 34.03
N LEU A 889 -8.35 27.42 33.09
CA LEU A 889 -9.65 26.81 33.19
C LEU A 889 -9.69 25.51 32.36
N PHE A 890 -9.48 24.38 33.04
CA PHE A 890 -9.60 23.04 32.46
C PHE A 890 -11.05 22.60 32.47
N ILE A 891 -11.73 22.84 31.33
CA ILE A 891 -13.18 22.73 31.25
C ILE A 891 -13.70 21.32 31.51
N GLN A 892 -12.94 20.27 31.19
CA GLN A 892 -13.33 18.87 31.46
C GLN A 892 -13.41 18.56 32.97
N HIS A 893 -12.63 19.23 33.78
CA HIS A 893 -12.55 19.02 35.22
C HIS A 893 -13.38 20.01 36.03
N ALA A 894 -13.98 20.96 35.37
CA ALA A 894 -14.72 22.06 35.95
C ALA A 894 -16.07 21.68 36.62
N GLY A 895 -16.40 20.39 36.65
CA GLY A 895 -17.67 19.87 37.19
C GLY A 895 -17.71 19.69 38.68
N SER A 896 -16.54 19.71 39.42
CA SER A 896 -16.52 19.55 40.87
C SER A 896 -16.85 20.84 41.62
N GLU A 897 -17.46 20.73 42.78
CA GLU A 897 -17.78 21.90 43.59
C GLU A 897 -16.55 22.63 44.15
N ASP A 898 -15.48 21.89 44.36
CA ASP A 898 -14.20 22.41 44.93
C ASP A 898 -13.21 22.90 43.84
N TYR A 899 -13.60 22.91 42.57
CA TYR A 899 -12.71 23.35 41.49
C TYR A 899 -12.51 24.84 41.48
N THR A 900 -11.23 25.28 41.57
CA THR A 900 -10.80 26.65 41.33
C THR A 900 -9.92 26.72 40.09
N PRO A 901 -10.12 27.67 39.16
CA PRO A 901 -9.23 27.88 38.01
C PRO A 901 -7.99 28.68 38.33
N VAL A 902 -7.93 29.33 39.50
CA VAL A 902 -6.80 30.19 39.92
C VAL A 902 -5.58 29.31 40.17
N LEU A 903 -4.42 29.72 39.63
CA LEU A 903 -3.18 28.99 39.78
C LEU A 903 -2.66 29.11 41.22
N SER A 904 -1.92 28.08 41.68
CA SER A 904 -1.27 28.05 42.95
C SER A 904 0.23 27.76 42.83
N ILE A 905 1.02 28.37 43.74
CA ILE A 905 2.43 28.05 43.97
C ILE A 905 2.53 27.55 45.40
N ASP A 906 3.21 26.43 45.62
CA ASP A 906 3.38 25.76 46.92
C ASP A 906 2.08 25.66 47.75
N THR A 907 1.00 25.29 47.09
CA THR A 907 -0.38 25.14 47.61
C THR A 907 -1.16 26.44 47.92
N GLU A 908 -0.54 27.63 47.78
CA GLU A 908 -1.22 28.91 47.96
C GLU A 908 -1.73 29.46 46.62
N GLU A 909 -3.00 29.90 46.59
CA GLU A 909 -3.57 30.54 45.38
C GLU A 909 -2.86 31.88 45.11
N ILE A 910 -2.54 32.13 43.82
CA ILE A 910 -1.96 33.39 43.38
C ILE A 910 -3.07 34.46 43.25
N THR A 911 -3.28 35.21 44.30
CA THR A 911 -4.26 36.31 44.31
C THR A 911 -3.71 37.57 43.66
N ASP A 912 -2.39 37.78 43.71
CA ASP A 912 -1.65 38.89 43.12
C ASP A 912 -0.37 38.37 42.47
N VAL A 913 -0.28 38.45 41.15
CA VAL A 913 0.86 37.97 40.38
C VAL A 913 2.10 38.81 40.57
N THR A 914 1.98 40.08 41.01
CA THR A 914 3.11 41.02 41.16
C THR A 914 4.12 40.57 42.20
N VAL A 915 3.70 39.77 43.21
CA VAL A 915 4.57 39.17 44.21
C VAL A 915 5.68 38.31 43.59
N TYR A 916 5.44 37.76 42.42
CA TYR A 916 6.38 36.85 41.71
C TYR A 916 7.08 37.52 40.52
N GLU A 917 6.88 38.84 40.31
CA GLU A 917 7.37 39.56 39.11
C GLU A 917 8.90 39.50 38.98
N GLU A 918 9.62 39.77 40.02
CA GLU A 918 11.10 39.85 39.99
C GLU A 918 11.70 38.51 39.63
N ASP A 919 11.27 37.43 40.26
CA ASP A 919 11.77 36.08 40.02
C ASP A 919 11.40 35.58 38.62
N PHE A 920 10.18 35.86 38.19
CA PHE A 920 9.69 35.46 36.87
C PHE A 920 10.45 36.19 35.73
N LEU A 921 10.61 37.51 35.85
CA LEU A 921 11.32 38.28 34.83
C LEU A 921 12.80 37.95 34.79
N ARG A 922 13.42 37.68 35.92
CA ARG A 922 14.79 37.22 35.97
C ARG A 922 14.98 35.92 35.17
N LYS A 923 14.11 34.91 35.39
CA LYS A 923 14.19 33.62 34.69
C LYS A 923 13.87 33.75 33.19
N LEU A 924 12.85 34.52 32.87
CA LEU A 924 12.50 34.79 31.47
C LEU A 924 13.67 35.46 30.72
N THR A 925 14.31 36.44 31.35
CA THR A 925 15.48 37.11 30.78
C THR A 925 16.65 36.16 30.59
N GLU A 926 16.95 35.30 31.59
CA GLU A 926 17.97 34.25 31.48
C GLU A 926 17.76 33.36 30.24
N ILE A 927 16.53 32.88 29.98
CA ILE A 927 16.21 32.04 28.81
C ILE A 927 16.36 32.83 27.51
N LEU A 928 15.89 34.08 27.48
CA LEU A 928 15.97 34.90 26.28
C LEU A 928 17.40 35.27 25.93
N GLU A 929 18.25 35.57 26.94
CA GLU A 929 19.70 35.80 26.76
C GLU A 929 20.41 34.52 26.28
N GLU A 930 19.99 33.33 26.75
CA GLU A 930 20.50 32.04 26.31
C GLU A 930 20.19 31.80 24.82
N ILE A 931 18.98 32.16 24.33
CA ILE A 931 18.63 32.04 22.92
C ILE A 931 19.61 32.82 22.04
N TYR A 932 20.08 33.98 22.46
CA TYR A 932 21.03 34.80 21.72
C TYR A 932 22.51 34.46 21.96
N ASN A 933 22.81 33.67 22.98
CA ASN A 933 24.22 33.34 23.32
C ASN A 933 24.84 32.48 22.20
N PRO A 934 25.92 32.94 21.51
CA PRO A 934 26.56 32.19 20.44
C PRO A 934 27.23 30.89 20.91
N ASP A 935 27.64 30.82 22.16
CA ASP A 935 28.36 29.66 22.73
C ASP A 935 27.41 28.47 23.05
N ILE A 936 26.10 28.68 22.99
CA ILE A 936 25.11 27.66 23.32
C ILE A 936 24.45 27.19 22.01
N ALA A 937 24.79 25.99 21.59
CA ALA A 937 24.24 25.38 20.37
C ALA A 937 22.76 24.97 20.53
N PHE A 938 22.07 24.81 19.41
CA PHE A 938 20.74 24.20 19.38
C PHE A 938 20.88 22.68 19.42
N GLU A 939 20.77 22.12 20.59
CA GLU A 939 20.88 20.69 20.87
C GLU A 939 19.49 20.04 20.97
N PRO A 940 19.39 18.74 20.66
CA PRO A 940 18.16 17.98 20.88
C PRO A 940 17.91 17.79 22.37
N THR A 941 16.64 17.66 22.75
CA THR A 941 16.26 17.38 24.16
C THR A 941 16.87 16.07 24.66
N SER A 942 17.24 16.03 25.92
CA SER A 942 17.68 14.81 26.62
C SER A 942 16.51 13.83 26.92
N ASN A 943 15.26 14.34 26.92
CA ASN A 943 14.08 13.54 27.22
C ASN A 943 13.49 12.87 25.94
N PRO A 944 13.60 11.53 25.78
CA PRO A 944 13.08 10.82 24.60
C PRO A 944 11.56 10.97 24.40
N LYS A 945 10.79 11.16 25.47
CA LYS A 945 9.34 11.34 25.39
C LYS A 945 8.94 12.56 24.58
N ASN A 946 9.76 13.64 24.63
CA ASN A 946 9.52 14.85 23.84
C ASN A 946 9.71 14.63 22.33
N CYS A 947 10.34 13.51 21.93
CA CYS A 947 10.59 13.14 20.53
C CYS A 947 9.50 12.22 19.96
N GLU A 948 8.64 11.61 20.78
CA GLU A 948 7.67 10.59 20.34
C GLU A 948 6.73 11.12 19.26
N TYR A 949 6.18 12.31 19.46
CA TYR A 949 5.27 12.99 18.51
C TYR A 949 5.89 14.25 17.90
N CYS A 950 7.22 14.33 17.86
CA CYS A 950 7.89 15.49 17.30
C CYS A 950 7.89 15.42 15.75
N PRO A 951 7.34 16.43 15.03
CA PRO A 951 7.30 16.43 13.58
C PRO A 951 8.70 16.45 12.93
N TYR A 952 9.71 16.89 13.68
CA TYR A 952 11.11 16.97 13.21
C TYR A 952 11.97 15.77 13.64
N LYS A 953 11.36 14.69 14.19
CA LYS A 953 12.07 13.50 14.70
C LYS A 953 13.04 12.91 13.69
N GLN A 954 12.57 12.69 12.45
CA GLN A 954 13.40 12.13 11.37
C GLN A 954 14.56 13.05 10.97
N MET A 955 14.32 14.37 10.95
CA MET A 955 15.35 15.35 10.61
C MET A 955 16.41 15.47 11.72
N CYS A 956 16.00 15.25 12.95
CA CYS A 956 16.85 15.24 14.14
C CYS A 956 17.73 13.99 14.22
N GLY A 957 17.36 12.90 13.51
CA GLY A 957 18.05 11.62 13.57
C GLY A 957 17.71 10.79 14.81
N ARG A 958 16.50 10.93 15.37
CA ARG A 958 16.00 10.19 16.57
C ARG A 958 14.78 9.33 16.29
#